data_39248a2c673616f0d47149d9e3a9f11d
#
_entry.id   39248a2c673616f0d47149d9e3a9f11d
#
_cell.length_a   1.000
_cell.length_b   1.000
_cell.length_c   1.000
_cell.angle_alpha   90.00
_cell.angle_beta   90.00
_cell.angle_gamma   90.00
#
_symmetry.space_group_name_H-M   'P 1'
#
loop_
_entity.id
_entity.type
_entity.pdbx_description
1 polymer ?
#
loop_
_entity_poly.entity_id
_entity_poly.type
_entity_poly.pdbx_seq_one_letter_code
_entity_poly.pdbx_strand_id
1 'polypeptide(L)'
;ADRRYLQSSGPFKLLPGAKNEIVMGAIWVRPPVSGGCQTSFDLARLADQKAQALFDADFQLIGGPDAPDMDIRELDQEIVISLTNPITSNNIGESYQETDPLIVSIVTQLPDSVIEANPGLSDTTYNFQGYKIYQLENSQVSPSEYTDPTKAKLIYQCDLKDDIIKIVNYSFDVTIGSDVPELMVEGNNEGVKHTFQVTDDAFAEGYTKLVNFKTYYFSVVSYAFNNFNPYDPSDPNAQKRPYLEGRKNIKIYTAIPHKPDPENGGMVLNAEYGDGPDITKIEGVGNGGNFQMLTVETVTSLLTAPTIKEPIYKGRQAPIDVMVYDPVRLPAAEFELKLVDSTNSAPMNPDSTWWVLTNLDDLSFVISDFPVNFVNEQVIPEWGLSVTVTNVFEPGGQSVSGTFVEKEENNGFIDATLTYADPNKQWLTGVPDNDGTILDWIRSGIAADGAFVDVLPNPDENQIFEGVLGGTWAPTEVVAFNTGDVPYMPLRSITGLRPQCPIENTPGIDVVFTSEVSKWSRCVVVESGECATVRDEDKLDLRQLPSVDTNGTVEGGGEVGYSWFPGYAIDVETGRRLNIFFGEDGCAGQPEGNGKDMVWNPTSTFFDDNFNPVYGGKHYIYVSRTTYDGCENIHDSLSWIGGVKPETAIYKDIYKNIVWISMPFLLEGYDSEIGKPFAIPTETTVSLRVTRPYQTYYVTGENFGAPLYRFSTASLAPTVNDAATASAALDLIRVVPNPYYAYSAYETSSLDNAVKITNLPSKCTISIFTLDGTLIRRFERDVTADNTSGGSLNSKTNNLDSSIDWDLKNEKNVPVASGMYIIHIDAGELGETTIKW
;
A
#
# COMPACT_ATOMS: atom_id res chain seq x y z
N ALA A 1 4.26 57.50 32.67
CA ALA A 1 3.93 58.64 31.86
C ALA A 1 2.82 58.25 30.88
N ASP A 2 1.73 59.01 30.87
CA ASP A 2 0.62 58.81 29.93
C ASP A 2 1.11 59.21 28.54
N ARG A 3 1.09 58.28 27.55
CA ARG A 3 1.50 58.54 26.19
C ARG A 3 0.26 58.50 25.34
N ARG A 4 0.00 59.62 24.58
CA ARG A 4 -1.14 59.74 23.71
C ARG A 4 -0.64 60.01 22.32
N TYR A 5 -1.33 59.47 21.28
CA TYR A 5 -1.11 59.79 19.90
C TYR A 5 -2.42 60.19 19.22
N LEU A 6 -2.34 60.93 18.17
CA LEU A 6 -3.46 61.31 17.34
C LEU A 6 -3.24 60.73 15.95
N GLN A 7 -4.25 60.03 15.43
CA GLN A 7 -4.26 59.52 14.07
C GLN A 7 -5.43 60.14 13.31
N SER A 8 -5.19 60.59 12.10
CA SER A 8 -6.20 61.15 11.20
C SER A 8 -6.27 60.37 9.92
N SER A 9 -7.49 60.22 9.38
CA SER A 9 -7.76 59.60 8.11
C SER A 9 -8.43 60.63 7.21
N GLY A 10 -7.99 60.76 5.97
CA GLY A 10 -8.52 61.68 4.98
C GLY A 10 -7.45 62.67 4.45
N PRO A 11 -7.84 63.68 3.61
CA PRO A 11 -9.20 64.19 3.37
C PRO A 11 -10.02 63.35 2.43
N PHE A 12 -11.30 63.12 2.76
CA PHE A 12 -12.26 62.49 1.84
C PHE A 12 -13.54 63.34 1.67
N LYS A 13 -14.20 63.17 0.54
CA LYS A 13 -15.45 63.87 0.24
C LYS A 13 -16.63 62.95 0.46
N LEU A 14 -17.52 63.31 1.37
CA LEU A 14 -18.78 62.58 1.60
C LEU A 14 -19.92 63.23 0.84
N LEU A 15 -20.59 62.53 -0.05
CA LEU A 15 -21.77 62.98 -0.74
C LEU A 15 -23.02 62.74 0.12
N PRO A 16 -24.09 63.55 -0.06
CA PRO A 16 -25.32 63.33 0.70
C PRO A 16 -25.87 61.90 0.50
N GLY A 17 -26.08 61.18 1.60
CA GLY A 17 -26.53 59.79 1.60
C GLY A 17 -25.42 58.70 1.46
N ALA A 18 -24.19 59.11 1.16
CA ALA A 18 -23.05 58.17 1.17
C ALA A 18 -22.59 57.79 2.58
N LYS A 19 -22.16 56.58 2.72
CA LYS A 19 -21.52 56.08 3.97
C LYS A 19 -20.04 55.87 3.70
N ASN A 20 -19.20 56.16 4.64
CA ASN A 20 -17.79 55.84 4.64
C ASN A 20 -17.47 55.01 5.89
N GLU A 21 -16.75 53.94 5.69
CA GLU A 21 -16.32 53.06 6.78
C GLU A 21 -14.83 53.23 7.01
N ILE A 22 -14.42 53.40 8.24
CA ILE A 22 -13.02 53.52 8.62
C ILE A 22 -12.72 52.36 9.59
N VAL A 23 -11.80 51.50 9.19
CA VAL A 23 -11.33 50.38 10.02
C VAL A 23 -10.04 50.84 10.72
N MET A 24 -9.97 50.62 12.02
CA MET A 24 -8.79 50.93 12.83
C MET A 24 -8.30 49.65 13.51
N GLY A 25 -7.02 49.34 13.34
CA GLY A 25 -6.33 48.26 14.02
C GLY A 25 -5.46 48.79 15.17
N ALA A 26 -5.41 48.10 16.31
CA ALA A 26 -4.47 48.36 17.39
C ALA A 26 -3.57 47.13 17.55
N ILE A 27 -2.29 47.28 17.30
CA ILE A 27 -1.30 46.24 17.40
C ILE A 27 -0.54 46.31 18.68
N TRP A 28 -0.40 45.20 19.37
CA TRP A 28 0.39 45.07 20.59
C TRP A 28 1.36 43.92 20.50
N VAL A 29 2.63 44.14 20.78
CA VAL A 29 3.67 43.12 20.80
C VAL A 29 4.48 43.17 22.11
N ARG A 30 4.91 42.00 22.55
CA ARG A 30 5.79 41.86 23.71
C ARG A 30 7.06 41.15 23.30
N PRO A 31 8.23 41.79 23.43
CA PRO A 31 9.50 41.15 23.15
C PRO A 31 9.82 40.06 24.19
N PRO A 32 10.67 39.08 23.89
CA PRO A 32 11.26 38.19 24.86
C PRO A 32 11.92 38.96 26.00
N VAL A 33 12.03 38.36 27.20
CA VAL A 33 12.58 39.01 28.42
C VAL A 33 14.00 39.57 28.20
N SER A 34 14.75 39.00 27.27
CA SER A 34 16.09 39.44 26.87
C SER A 34 16.10 40.47 25.73
N GLY A 35 14.94 40.79 25.14
CA GLY A 35 14.82 41.69 24.00
C GLY A 35 14.91 43.17 24.39
N GLY A 36 15.74 43.92 23.67
CA GLY A 36 15.85 45.37 23.81
C GLY A 36 14.74 46.15 23.10
N CYS A 37 14.79 47.47 23.12
CA CYS A 37 13.85 48.36 22.47
C CYS A 37 13.80 48.14 20.95
N GLN A 38 14.90 47.80 20.33
CA GLN A 38 14.98 47.51 18.88
C GLN A 38 14.17 46.26 18.53
N THR A 39 14.30 45.20 19.30
CA THR A 39 13.52 43.95 19.11
C THR A 39 12.01 44.20 19.21
N SER A 40 11.59 45.07 20.18
CA SER A 40 10.19 45.48 20.27
C SER A 40 9.70 46.22 19.02
N PHE A 41 10.54 47.08 18.48
CA PHE A 41 10.20 47.85 17.27
C PHE A 41 10.11 46.96 16.05
N ASP A 42 11.05 46.05 15.88
CA ASP A 42 11.05 45.12 14.76
C ASP A 42 9.83 44.17 14.80
N LEU A 43 9.48 43.64 15.98
CA LEU A 43 8.27 42.85 16.18
C LEU A 43 7.00 43.66 15.93
N ALA A 44 6.97 44.97 16.35
CA ALA A 44 5.81 45.81 16.09
C ALA A 44 5.64 46.09 14.60
N ARG A 45 6.74 46.31 13.86
CA ARG A 45 6.72 46.47 12.41
C ARG A 45 6.22 45.24 11.69
N LEU A 46 6.69 44.04 12.10
CA LEU A 46 6.22 42.79 11.54
C LEU A 46 4.74 42.54 11.79
N ALA A 47 4.27 42.85 13.01
CA ALA A 47 2.85 42.73 13.35
C ALA A 47 1.97 43.73 12.58
N ASP A 48 2.49 44.95 12.33
CA ASP A 48 1.84 45.98 11.50
C ASP A 48 1.70 45.49 10.05
N GLN A 49 2.76 44.94 9.47
CA GLN A 49 2.74 44.37 8.12
C GLN A 49 1.72 43.24 7.99
N LYS A 50 1.64 42.34 8.98
CA LYS A 50 0.63 41.27 9.03
C LYS A 50 -0.79 41.81 9.12
N ALA A 51 -1.01 42.84 9.92
CA ALA A 51 -2.31 43.50 10.02
C ALA A 51 -2.70 44.21 8.70
N GLN A 52 -1.74 44.85 8.03
CA GLN A 52 -1.96 45.48 6.73
C GLN A 52 -2.30 44.42 5.67
N ALA A 53 -1.55 43.31 5.59
CA ALA A 53 -1.84 42.23 4.65
C ALA A 53 -3.23 41.63 4.86
N LEU A 54 -3.65 41.46 6.13
CA LEU A 54 -5.00 41.01 6.47
C LEU A 54 -6.07 42.01 6.03
N PHE A 55 -5.81 43.32 6.17
CA PHE A 55 -6.70 44.36 5.69
C PHE A 55 -6.78 44.37 4.17
N ASP A 56 -5.64 44.26 3.46
CA ASP A 56 -5.56 44.24 2.00
C ASP A 56 -6.26 43.01 1.39
N ALA A 57 -6.37 41.93 2.18
CA ALA A 57 -7.12 40.72 1.86
C ALA A 57 -8.61 40.81 2.31
N ASP A 58 -9.17 41.99 2.57
CA ASP A 58 -10.53 42.19 3.07
C ASP A 58 -10.88 41.37 4.32
N PHE A 59 -9.91 41.17 5.20
CA PHE A 59 -9.99 40.30 6.40
C PHE A 59 -10.33 38.83 6.07
N GLN A 60 -10.09 38.39 4.86
CA GLN A 60 -10.23 36.99 4.51
C GLN A 60 -9.10 36.20 5.16
N LEU A 61 -9.49 35.28 6.04
CA LEU A 61 -8.58 34.27 6.57
C LEU A 61 -8.64 33.04 5.68
N ILE A 62 -7.49 32.44 5.46
CA ILE A 62 -7.44 31.14 4.76
C ILE A 62 -8.33 30.14 5.49
N GLY A 63 -9.18 29.44 4.72
CA GLY A 63 -10.21 28.57 5.26
C GLY A 63 -9.75 27.16 5.50
N GLY A 64 -8.69 26.76 4.84
CA GLY A 64 -8.26 25.35 4.77
C GLY A 64 -9.16 24.52 3.83
N PRO A 65 -8.78 23.28 3.57
CA PRO A 65 -9.55 22.36 2.74
C PRO A 65 -10.87 21.95 3.43
N ASP A 66 -11.97 21.98 2.68
CA ASP A 66 -13.26 21.50 3.21
C ASP A 66 -13.16 20.00 3.57
N ALA A 67 -13.76 19.59 4.67
CA ALA A 67 -13.83 18.19 5.05
C ALA A 67 -14.68 17.39 4.04
N PRO A 68 -14.30 16.14 3.71
CA PRO A 68 -15.10 15.28 2.86
C PRO A 68 -16.41 14.86 3.54
N ASP A 69 -17.36 14.42 2.75
CA ASP A 69 -18.51 13.68 3.26
C ASP A 69 -18.09 12.23 3.57
N MET A 70 -18.66 11.69 4.64
CA MET A 70 -18.40 10.33 5.09
C MET A 70 -19.63 9.47 4.84
N ASP A 71 -19.51 8.37 4.11
CA ASP A 71 -20.49 7.30 4.07
C ASP A 71 -20.05 6.17 4.99
N ILE A 72 -21.00 5.56 5.69
CA ILE A 72 -20.74 4.55 6.73
C ILE A 72 -21.48 3.28 6.39
N ARG A 73 -20.76 2.17 6.34
CA ARG A 73 -21.29 0.82 6.30
C ARG A 73 -21.15 0.16 7.66
N GLU A 74 -22.29 -0.31 8.21
CA GLU A 74 -22.38 -0.98 9.50
C GLU A 74 -22.42 -2.50 9.28
N LEU A 75 -21.54 -3.23 9.99
CA LEU A 75 -21.39 -4.68 9.90
C LEU A 75 -21.29 -5.28 11.32
N ASP A 76 -21.06 -6.59 11.43
CA ASP A 76 -20.95 -7.29 12.71
C ASP A 76 -19.69 -6.90 13.49
N GLN A 77 -19.85 -6.04 14.51
CA GLN A 77 -18.74 -5.47 15.31
C GLN A 77 -17.71 -4.71 14.46
N GLU A 78 -18.16 -4.16 13.34
CA GLU A 78 -17.34 -3.49 12.36
C GLU A 78 -18.07 -2.32 11.72
N ILE A 79 -17.33 -1.28 11.43
CA ILE A 79 -17.80 -0.11 10.69
C ILE A 79 -16.79 0.15 9.58
N VAL A 80 -17.28 0.25 8.35
CA VAL A 80 -16.46 0.70 7.23
C VAL A 80 -16.83 2.15 6.89
N ILE A 81 -15.84 3.00 6.85
CA ILE A 81 -15.97 4.43 6.52
C ILE A 81 -15.43 4.64 5.11
N SER A 82 -16.18 5.33 4.27
CA SER A 82 -15.68 5.83 2.99
C SER A 82 -15.81 7.35 2.89
N LEU A 83 -14.83 8.00 2.27
CA LEU A 83 -14.74 9.45 2.12
C LEU A 83 -14.98 9.86 0.67
N THR A 84 -15.76 10.91 0.46
CA THR A 84 -16.00 11.50 -0.86
C THR A 84 -16.04 13.02 -0.77
N ASN A 85 -15.35 13.72 -1.68
CA ASN A 85 -15.41 15.17 -1.76
C ASN A 85 -16.61 15.59 -2.61
N PRO A 86 -17.61 16.34 -2.07
CA PRO A 86 -18.72 16.80 -2.85
C PRO A 86 -18.27 17.81 -3.92
N ILE A 87 -18.97 17.86 -5.05
CA ILE A 87 -18.63 18.73 -6.20
C ILE A 87 -18.55 20.24 -5.84
N THR A 88 -19.14 20.63 -4.73
CA THR A 88 -19.10 22.02 -4.22
C THR A 88 -17.95 22.28 -3.25
N SER A 89 -17.15 21.26 -2.92
CA SER A 89 -16.01 21.38 -2.02
C SER A 89 -14.87 22.15 -2.69
N ASN A 90 -14.18 22.98 -1.91
CA ASN A 90 -12.93 23.59 -2.36
C ASN A 90 -11.78 22.58 -2.46
N ASN A 91 -12.02 21.35 -1.95
CA ASN A 91 -11.08 20.24 -1.96
C ASN A 91 -11.55 19.08 -2.87
N ILE A 92 -12.38 19.37 -3.88
CA ILE A 92 -12.76 18.34 -4.85
C ILE A 92 -11.50 17.80 -5.52
N GLY A 93 -11.38 16.48 -5.48
CA GLY A 93 -10.22 15.79 -6.04
C GLY A 93 -8.90 16.16 -5.37
N GLU A 94 -8.89 16.40 -4.06
CA GLU A 94 -7.69 16.77 -3.29
C GLU A 94 -6.91 17.95 -3.88
N SER A 95 -7.61 18.83 -4.62
CA SER A 95 -7.00 19.93 -5.37
C SER A 95 -6.98 21.26 -4.62
N TYR A 96 -7.23 21.23 -3.29
CA TYR A 96 -7.21 22.47 -2.52
C TYR A 96 -5.87 23.18 -2.63
N GLN A 97 -5.95 24.45 -3.00
CA GLN A 97 -4.84 25.41 -3.03
C GLN A 97 -5.36 26.78 -2.60
N GLU A 98 -4.75 27.37 -1.61
CA GLU A 98 -5.10 28.70 -1.14
C GLU A 98 -3.85 29.51 -0.79
N THR A 99 -3.68 30.67 -1.45
CA THR A 99 -2.55 31.55 -1.22
C THR A 99 -2.74 32.31 0.10
N ASP A 100 -1.73 32.27 1.00
CA ASP A 100 -1.75 33.01 2.24
C ASP A 100 -1.27 34.45 2.02
N PRO A 101 -2.14 35.48 2.19
CA PRO A 101 -1.77 36.87 2.04
C PRO A 101 -0.64 37.31 3.00
N LEU A 102 -0.52 36.65 4.15
CA LEU A 102 0.55 36.93 5.12
C LEU A 102 1.92 36.47 4.60
N ILE A 103 1.97 35.27 3.99
CA ILE A 103 3.18 34.76 3.34
C ILE A 103 3.57 35.65 2.16
N VAL A 104 2.60 36.00 1.29
CA VAL A 104 2.82 36.92 0.16
C VAL A 104 3.44 38.23 0.63
N SER A 105 2.92 38.79 1.71
CA SER A 105 3.46 40.04 2.30
C SER A 105 4.89 39.88 2.78
N ILE A 106 5.31 38.73 3.28
CA ILE A 106 6.69 38.45 3.69
C ILE A 106 7.58 38.31 2.45
N VAL A 107 7.19 37.46 1.51
CA VAL A 107 7.97 37.14 0.31
C VAL A 107 8.23 38.37 -0.55
N THR A 108 7.23 39.24 -0.74
CA THR A 108 7.38 40.48 -1.55
C THR A 108 8.37 41.49 -0.98
N GLN A 109 8.79 41.34 0.26
CA GLN A 109 9.78 42.19 0.91
C GLN A 109 11.19 41.57 0.89
N LEU A 110 11.33 40.35 0.47
CA LEU A 110 12.63 39.70 0.33
C LEU A 110 13.33 40.17 -0.96
N PRO A 111 14.66 40.36 -0.93
CA PRO A 111 15.41 40.65 -2.16
C PRO A 111 15.35 39.46 -3.14
N ASP A 112 15.26 39.77 -4.45
CA ASP A 112 15.24 38.75 -5.51
C ASP A 112 16.40 37.73 -5.39
N SER A 113 17.58 38.19 -5.02
CA SER A 113 18.76 37.35 -4.83
C SER A 113 18.61 36.31 -3.69
N VAL A 114 17.77 36.59 -2.70
CA VAL A 114 17.49 35.66 -1.60
C VAL A 114 16.49 34.59 -2.07
N ILE A 115 15.50 34.97 -2.87
CA ILE A 115 14.52 34.06 -3.44
C ILE A 115 15.17 33.15 -4.48
N GLU A 116 16.04 33.68 -5.33
CA GLU A 116 16.82 32.91 -6.32
C GLU A 116 17.72 31.87 -5.65
N ALA A 117 18.32 32.22 -4.49
CA ALA A 117 19.15 31.28 -3.72
C ALA A 117 18.33 30.20 -2.98
N ASN A 118 17.06 30.45 -2.71
CA ASN A 118 16.16 29.57 -1.96
C ASN A 118 14.77 29.55 -2.62
N PRO A 119 14.57 28.78 -3.70
CA PRO A 119 13.31 28.81 -4.48
C PRO A 119 12.06 28.48 -3.65
N GLY A 120 12.17 27.68 -2.59
CA GLY A 120 11.09 27.36 -1.67
C GLY A 120 10.46 28.58 -1.00
N LEU A 121 11.21 29.67 -0.83
CA LEU A 121 10.68 30.93 -0.28
C LEU A 121 9.60 31.59 -1.16
N SER A 122 9.46 31.18 -2.42
CA SER A 122 8.43 31.67 -3.33
C SER A 122 7.08 30.95 -3.17
N ASP A 123 7.03 29.86 -2.42
CA ASP A 123 5.80 29.10 -2.18
C ASP A 123 4.90 29.81 -1.16
N THR A 124 3.90 30.51 -1.67
CA THR A 124 2.95 31.28 -0.86
C THR A 124 1.63 30.54 -0.61
N THR A 125 1.52 29.29 -1.02
CA THR A 125 0.25 28.56 -1.13
C THR A 125 0.21 27.38 -0.19
N TYR A 126 -0.88 27.24 0.57
CA TYR A 126 -1.21 26.00 1.25
C TYR A 126 -1.84 25.02 0.27
N ASN A 127 -1.30 23.83 0.20
CA ASN A 127 -1.81 22.74 -0.62
C ASN A 127 -2.42 21.67 0.27
N PHE A 128 -3.44 20.96 -0.23
CA PHE A 128 -3.98 19.78 0.45
C PHE A 128 -2.86 18.79 0.81
N GLN A 129 -2.96 18.20 2.01
CA GLN A 129 -1.96 17.23 2.46
C GLN A 129 -2.57 15.91 2.93
N GLY A 130 -3.79 15.91 3.50
CA GLY A 130 -4.38 14.67 3.96
C GLY A 130 -5.64 14.80 4.80
N TYR A 131 -6.06 13.66 5.36
CA TYR A 131 -7.24 13.51 6.21
C TYR A 131 -6.91 12.97 7.59
N LYS A 132 -7.74 13.38 8.57
CA LYS A 132 -7.76 12.81 9.93
C LYS A 132 -9.18 12.39 10.28
N ILE A 133 -9.34 11.16 10.75
CA ILE A 133 -10.63 10.63 11.21
C ILE A 133 -10.58 10.46 12.71
N TYR A 134 -11.61 11.00 13.38
CA TYR A 134 -11.76 10.95 14.82
C TYR A 134 -12.98 10.12 15.21
N GLN A 135 -12.84 9.28 16.22
CA GLN A 135 -13.95 8.80 17.01
C GLN A 135 -14.25 9.83 18.11
N LEU A 136 -15.53 10.17 18.31
CA LEU A 136 -16.00 11.14 19.27
C LEU A 136 -16.72 10.46 20.43
N GLU A 137 -16.64 11.02 21.62
CA GLU A 137 -17.34 10.54 22.81
C GLU A 137 -18.87 10.60 22.64
N ASN A 138 -19.36 11.67 22.03
CA ASN A 138 -20.79 11.88 21.80
C ASN A 138 -21.05 12.88 20.65
N SER A 139 -22.32 13.09 20.31
CA SER A 139 -22.75 13.96 19.20
C SER A 139 -22.65 15.46 19.45
N GLN A 140 -22.16 15.89 20.62
CA GLN A 140 -22.08 17.31 21.01
C GLN A 140 -20.64 17.84 20.97
N VAL A 141 -19.66 17.00 20.67
CA VAL A 141 -18.24 17.38 20.61
C VAL A 141 -18.03 18.33 19.44
N SER A 142 -17.45 19.49 19.71
CA SER A 142 -17.16 20.47 18.66
C SER A 142 -15.74 20.28 18.08
N PRO A 143 -15.47 20.70 16.84
CA PRO A 143 -14.14 20.58 16.24
C PRO A 143 -13.01 21.22 17.06
N SER A 144 -13.31 22.27 17.81
CA SER A 144 -12.34 22.92 18.72
C SER A 144 -11.92 22.05 19.91
N GLU A 145 -12.60 20.94 20.15
CA GLU A 145 -12.36 20.00 21.24
C GLU A 145 -11.66 18.72 20.78
N TYR A 146 -11.29 18.61 19.48
CA TYR A 146 -10.64 17.41 18.95
C TYR A 146 -9.22 17.18 19.50
N THR A 147 -8.62 18.18 20.11
CA THR A 147 -7.35 18.05 20.84
C THR A 147 -7.53 17.51 22.27
N ASP A 148 -8.75 17.42 22.78
CA ASP A 148 -9.04 16.83 24.10
C ASP A 148 -9.23 15.31 23.98
N PRO A 149 -8.29 14.48 24.48
CA PRO A 149 -8.34 13.02 24.31
C PRO A 149 -9.49 12.35 25.08
N THR A 150 -10.18 13.09 25.95
CA THR A 150 -11.39 12.61 26.62
C THR A 150 -12.64 12.77 25.77
N LYS A 151 -12.61 13.62 24.74
CA LYS A 151 -13.73 13.94 23.87
C LYS A 151 -13.59 13.42 22.45
N ALA A 152 -12.37 13.43 21.92
CA ALA A 152 -12.08 12.93 20.58
C ALA A 152 -10.77 12.14 20.57
N LYS A 153 -10.72 11.07 19.79
CA LYS A 153 -9.54 10.26 19.59
C LYS A 153 -9.28 10.09 18.10
N LEU A 154 -8.09 10.45 17.67
CA LEU A 154 -7.62 10.18 16.30
C LEU A 154 -7.52 8.67 16.11
N ILE A 155 -8.26 8.14 15.14
CA ILE A 155 -8.26 6.71 14.81
C ILE A 155 -7.54 6.40 13.49
N TYR A 156 -7.63 7.31 12.51
CA TYR A 156 -6.95 7.19 11.22
C TYR A 156 -6.41 8.53 10.76
N GLN A 157 -5.28 8.46 10.06
CA GLN A 157 -4.66 9.56 9.37
C GLN A 157 -4.07 9.03 8.06
N CYS A 158 -4.24 9.76 6.98
CA CYS A 158 -3.55 9.50 5.71
C CYS A 158 -3.06 10.81 5.11
N ASP A 159 -2.02 10.74 4.31
CA ASP A 159 -1.34 11.88 3.69
C ASP A 159 -0.93 11.57 2.25
N LEU A 160 -0.65 12.61 1.49
CA LEU A 160 -0.09 12.48 0.15
C LEU A 160 1.26 11.75 0.22
N LYS A 161 1.60 11.07 -0.85
CA LYS A 161 2.92 10.47 -1.02
C LYS A 161 3.88 11.51 -1.65
N ASP A 162 4.46 12.35 -0.80
CA ASP A 162 5.28 13.50 -1.20
C ASP A 162 6.50 13.74 -0.29
N ASP A 163 6.86 12.75 0.52
CA ASP A 163 7.96 12.75 1.49
C ASP A 163 7.75 13.72 2.69
N ILE A 164 6.58 14.31 2.85
CA ILE A 164 6.24 15.14 4.01
C ILE A 164 5.63 14.26 5.11
N ILE A 165 6.48 13.59 5.85
CA ILE A 165 6.06 12.63 6.89
C ILE A 165 5.65 13.33 8.18
N LYS A 166 6.21 14.52 8.46
CA LYS A 166 6.05 15.16 9.76
C LYS A 166 5.75 16.65 9.64
N ILE A 167 4.66 17.08 10.26
CA ILE A 167 4.29 18.49 10.31
C ILE A 167 4.24 18.96 11.76
N VAL A 168 5.00 20.01 12.07
CA VAL A 168 5.13 20.58 13.42
C VAL A 168 4.77 22.06 13.39
N ASN A 169 3.78 22.46 14.19
CA ASN A 169 3.48 23.86 14.44
C ASN A 169 4.30 24.37 15.63
N TYR A 170 4.52 25.66 15.67
CA TYR A 170 5.24 26.33 16.75
C TYR A 170 4.36 27.44 17.33
N SER A 171 4.10 27.37 18.62
CA SER A 171 3.32 28.36 19.36
C SER A 171 4.13 28.97 20.50
N PHE A 172 4.02 30.29 20.66
CA PHE A 172 4.77 30.97 21.72
C PHE A 172 4.11 30.72 23.10
N ASP A 173 4.87 30.05 23.98
CA ASP A 173 4.45 29.88 25.40
C ASP A 173 4.99 31.01 26.24
N VAL A 174 4.06 31.77 26.84
CA VAL A 174 4.37 32.93 27.71
C VAL A 174 5.11 32.51 28.98
N THR A 175 4.89 31.27 29.45
CA THR A 175 5.47 30.76 30.71
C THR A 175 6.94 30.42 30.52
N ILE A 176 7.27 29.84 29.35
CA ILE A 176 8.62 29.43 28.98
C ILE A 176 9.37 30.61 28.34
N GLY A 177 8.64 31.52 27.69
CA GLY A 177 9.17 32.67 26.98
C GLY A 177 9.83 32.31 25.63
N SER A 178 9.46 31.15 25.05
CA SER A 178 9.94 30.68 23.74
C SER A 178 8.83 29.98 22.97
N ASP A 179 9.08 29.73 21.68
CA ASP A 179 8.17 28.91 20.89
C ASP A 179 8.28 27.44 21.29
N VAL A 180 7.15 26.77 21.42
CA VAL A 180 7.03 25.36 21.78
C VAL A 180 6.54 24.59 20.55
N PRO A 181 7.24 23.51 20.14
CA PRO A 181 6.78 22.67 19.04
C PRO A 181 5.53 21.86 19.44
N GLU A 182 4.59 21.77 18.52
CA GLU A 182 3.39 20.94 18.61
C GLU A 182 3.32 20.05 17.37
N LEU A 183 3.42 18.74 17.58
CA LEU A 183 3.32 17.76 16.50
C LEU A 183 1.87 17.71 16.01
N MET A 184 1.64 18.13 14.76
CA MET A 184 0.31 18.15 14.15
C MET A 184 0.03 16.87 13.34
N VAL A 185 1.03 16.38 12.64
CA VAL A 185 0.92 15.21 11.75
C VAL A 185 2.19 14.37 11.89
N GLU A 186 2.00 13.06 11.95
CA GLU A 186 3.05 12.06 11.75
C GLU A 186 2.44 11.01 10.81
N GLY A 187 2.74 11.13 9.51
CA GLY A 187 2.18 10.34 8.42
C GLY A 187 3.05 9.18 8.02
N ASN A 188 2.49 8.28 7.21
CA ASN A 188 3.20 7.10 6.68
C ASN A 188 3.71 7.30 5.25
N ASN A 189 3.36 8.41 4.59
CA ASN A 189 3.73 8.69 3.19
C ASN A 189 3.28 7.59 2.21
N GLU A 190 2.10 7.00 2.45
CA GLU A 190 1.57 5.89 1.64
C GLU A 190 0.62 6.33 0.53
N GLY A 191 0.22 7.59 0.51
CA GLY A 191 -0.83 8.13 -0.36
C GLY A 191 -2.19 8.23 0.32
N VAL A 192 -3.11 8.94 -0.32
CA VAL A 192 -4.46 9.17 0.21
C VAL A 192 -5.30 7.91 0.12
N LYS A 193 -5.90 7.52 1.24
CA LYS A 193 -6.89 6.45 1.34
C LYS A 193 -8.26 7.06 1.59
N HIS A 194 -9.27 6.49 0.95
CA HIS A 194 -10.66 6.92 1.09
C HIS A 194 -11.54 5.92 1.82
N THR A 195 -11.01 4.73 2.14
CA THR A 195 -11.75 3.70 2.88
C THR A 195 -11.00 3.27 4.13
N PHE A 196 -11.75 3.06 5.22
CA PHE A 196 -11.19 2.74 6.54
C PHE A 196 -12.09 1.77 7.28
N GLN A 197 -11.50 0.72 7.85
CA GLN A 197 -12.18 -0.27 8.67
C GLN A 197 -12.01 0.05 10.15
N VAL A 198 -13.09 0.18 10.89
CA VAL A 198 -13.07 0.40 12.35
C VAL A 198 -13.64 -0.83 13.04
N THR A 199 -12.83 -1.52 13.81
CA THR A 199 -13.22 -2.70 14.61
C THR A 199 -13.08 -2.47 16.11
N ASP A 200 -12.38 -1.42 16.51
CA ASP A 200 -12.08 -1.14 17.90
C ASP A 200 -12.74 0.17 18.34
N ASP A 201 -13.27 0.17 19.57
CA ASP A 201 -13.79 1.36 20.24
C ASP A 201 -12.63 2.08 20.96
N ALA A 202 -12.22 3.22 20.44
CA ALA A 202 -11.10 3.98 20.99
C ALA A 202 -11.36 4.48 22.45
N PHE A 203 -12.62 4.55 22.87
CA PHE A 203 -12.98 4.96 24.25
C PHE A 203 -13.21 3.78 25.19
N ALA A 204 -13.08 2.55 24.73
CA ALA A 204 -13.34 1.38 25.57
C ALA A 204 -12.30 1.23 26.68
N GLU A 205 -12.78 0.86 27.86
CA GLU A 205 -11.96 0.42 28.97
C GLU A 205 -12.13 -1.11 29.16
N GLY A 206 -11.14 -1.88 28.71
CA GLY A 206 -11.13 -3.34 28.84
C GLY A 206 -11.39 -4.05 27.52
N TYR A 207 -12.63 -4.41 27.17
CA TYR A 207 -12.96 -5.00 25.87
C TYR A 207 -13.01 -3.92 24.79
N THR A 208 -12.05 -3.96 23.88
CA THR A 208 -11.83 -2.88 22.91
C THR A 208 -12.64 -2.99 21.62
N LYS A 209 -13.22 -4.16 21.31
CA LYS A 209 -13.99 -4.32 20.07
C LYS A 209 -15.31 -3.53 20.11
N LEU A 210 -15.75 -3.12 18.94
CA LEU A 210 -17.05 -2.51 18.76
C LEU A 210 -18.15 -3.45 19.27
N VAL A 211 -19.21 -2.87 19.84
CA VAL A 211 -20.37 -3.59 20.35
C VAL A 211 -21.56 -3.32 19.47
N ASN A 212 -22.18 -4.38 18.96
CA ASN A 212 -23.38 -4.25 18.13
C ASN A 212 -24.50 -3.50 18.86
N PHE A 213 -25.24 -2.70 18.11
CA PHE A 213 -26.35 -1.86 18.58
C PHE A 213 -25.96 -0.74 19.55
N LYS A 214 -24.66 -0.53 19.82
CA LYS A 214 -24.15 0.66 20.50
C LYS A 214 -23.92 1.76 19.47
N THR A 215 -24.30 2.98 19.80
CA THR A 215 -24.09 4.15 18.93
C THR A 215 -22.67 4.66 19.08
N TYR A 216 -22.00 4.86 17.93
CA TYR A 216 -20.67 5.46 17.83
C TYR A 216 -20.74 6.74 17.00
N TYR A 217 -19.81 7.65 17.25
CA TYR A 217 -19.77 8.94 16.59
C TYR A 217 -18.42 9.17 15.94
N PHE A 218 -18.43 9.63 14.70
CA PHE A 218 -17.21 9.86 13.92
C PHE A 218 -17.23 11.24 13.28
N SER A 219 -16.05 11.77 13.04
CA SER A 219 -15.88 12.99 12.27
C SER A 219 -14.57 12.93 11.49
N VAL A 220 -14.52 13.67 10.38
CA VAL A 220 -13.33 13.78 9.54
C VAL A 220 -12.98 15.25 9.35
N VAL A 221 -11.68 15.53 9.29
CA VAL A 221 -11.14 16.84 8.93
C VAL A 221 -10.07 16.66 7.85
N SER A 222 -10.01 17.62 6.93
CA SER A 222 -8.93 17.74 5.97
C SER A 222 -7.89 18.72 6.47
N TYR A 223 -6.64 18.56 6.04
CA TYR A 223 -5.59 19.52 6.36
C TYR A 223 -4.70 19.80 5.16
N ALA A 224 -4.07 20.96 5.19
CA ALA A 224 -3.15 21.46 4.19
C ALA A 224 -1.79 21.79 4.80
N PHE A 225 -0.80 21.89 3.96
CA PHE A 225 0.59 22.16 4.33
C PHE A 225 1.17 23.31 3.49
N ASN A 226 2.00 24.13 4.14
CA ASN A 226 2.93 25.05 3.52
C ASN A 226 4.13 25.24 4.46
N ASN A 227 5.31 25.15 3.94
CA ASN A 227 6.54 25.39 4.68
C ASN A 227 7.55 26.22 3.87
N PHE A 228 7.10 27.39 3.39
CA PHE A 228 7.90 28.26 2.53
C PHE A 228 9.25 28.68 3.12
N ASN A 229 9.31 28.82 4.46
CA ASN A 229 10.53 29.15 5.19
C ASN A 229 10.57 28.31 6.48
N PRO A 230 11.33 27.21 6.52
CA PRO A 230 11.37 26.32 7.66
C PRO A 230 11.66 27.05 8.98
N TYR A 231 11.09 26.57 10.06
CA TYR A 231 11.20 27.22 11.37
C TYR A 231 12.65 27.33 11.85
N ASP A 232 13.09 28.56 12.04
CA ASP A 232 14.33 28.92 12.72
C ASP A 232 14.01 29.94 13.83
N PRO A 233 14.35 29.68 15.11
CA PRO A 233 14.05 30.60 16.21
C PRO A 233 14.77 31.95 16.06
N SER A 234 15.80 32.06 15.25
CA SER A 234 16.50 33.31 14.94
C SER A 234 15.90 34.11 13.80
N ASP A 235 15.08 33.51 12.96
CA ASP A 235 14.40 34.20 11.84
C ASP A 235 12.94 34.58 12.21
N PRO A 236 12.65 35.87 12.33
CA PRO A 236 11.29 36.33 12.61
C PRO A 236 10.28 36.05 11.50
N ASN A 237 10.75 35.75 10.28
CA ASN A 237 9.91 35.44 9.12
C ASN A 237 9.72 33.94 8.91
N ALA A 238 10.34 33.10 9.74
CA ALA A 238 10.20 31.65 9.67
C ALA A 238 8.74 31.21 9.86
N GLN A 239 8.33 30.17 9.12
CA GLN A 239 6.98 29.61 9.16
C GLN A 239 6.73 28.91 10.50
N LYS A 240 5.82 29.45 11.29
CA LYS A 240 5.43 28.87 12.58
C LYS A 240 4.24 27.94 12.50
N ARG A 241 3.47 28.00 11.43
CA ARG A 241 2.25 27.21 11.25
C ARG A 241 2.22 26.56 9.87
N PRO A 242 3.08 25.59 9.60
CA PRO A 242 3.03 24.85 8.35
C PRO A 242 1.74 24.04 8.18
N TYR A 243 1.05 23.66 9.25
CA TYR A 243 -0.22 22.94 9.25
C TYR A 243 -1.42 23.89 9.24
N LEU A 244 -2.35 23.65 8.33
CA LEU A 244 -3.63 24.35 8.22
C LEU A 244 -4.78 23.36 8.19
N GLU A 245 -5.59 23.33 9.24
CA GLU A 245 -6.79 22.49 9.32
C GLU A 245 -7.98 23.17 8.64
N GLY A 246 -8.76 22.39 7.90
CA GLY A 246 -10.01 22.84 7.31
C GLY A 246 -11.07 23.16 8.37
N ARG A 247 -11.98 24.06 8.05
CA ARG A 247 -13.00 24.56 8.99
C ARG A 247 -14.43 24.39 8.52
N LYS A 248 -14.61 23.98 7.25
CA LYS A 248 -15.93 23.84 6.65
C LYS A 248 -16.27 22.37 6.43
N ASN A 249 -17.56 22.08 6.34
CA ASN A 249 -18.15 20.77 6.10
C ASN A 249 -17.81 19.71 7.17
N ILE A 250 -17.30 20.12 8.34
CA ILE A 250 -17.05 19.18 9.43
C ILE A 250 -18.39 18.77 10.04
N LYS A 251 -18.71 17.49 9.93
CA LYS A 251 -19.97 16.88 10.38
C LYS A 251 -19.70 15.76 11.36
N ILE A 252 -20.66 15.50 12.22
CA ILE A 252 -20.65 14.32 13.09
C ILE A 252 -21.55 13.27 12.47
N TYR A 253 -21.00 12.11 12.24
CA TYR A 253 -21.67 10.95 11.68
C TYR A 253 -21.92 9.94 12.79
N THR A 254 -23.06 9.27 12.70
CA THR A 254 -23.50 8.28 13.69
C THR A 254 -23.47 6.90 13.04
N ALA A 255 -22.95 5.90 13.75
CA ALA A 255 -22.91 4.52 13.31
C ALA A 255 -23.38 3.56 14.43
N ILE A 256 -24.07 2.50 14.02
CA ILE A 256 -24.60 1.45 14.91
C ILE A 256 -24.27 0.09 14.28
N PRO A 257 -23.13 -0.51 14.61
CA PRO A 257 -22.75 -1.80 14.05
C PRO A 257 -23.78 -2.87 14.38
N HIS A 258 -24.06 -3.76 13.43
CA HIS A 258 -25.01 -4.85 13.58
C HIS A 258 -24.78 -5.95 12.54
N LYS A 259 -25.41 -7.13 12.75
CA LYS A 259 -25.32 -8.23 11.80
C LYS A 259 -26.23 -7.99 10.60
N PRO A 260 -25.76 -8.16 9.36
CA PRO A 260 -26.57 -8.04 8.17
C PRO A 260 -27.46 -9.29 7.90
N ASP A 261 -27.28 -10.40 8.62
CA ASP A 261 -27.97 -11.69 8.39
C ASP A 261 -29.51 -11.56 8.23
N PRO A 262 -30.22 -10.74 9.01
CA PRO A 262 -31.66 -10.58 8.85
C PRO A 262 -32.08 -9.68 7.68
N GLU A 263 -31.14 -9.01 7.04
CA GLU A 263 -31.42 -8.04 5.97
C GLU A 263 -31.67 -8.72 4.62
N ASN A 264 -32.32 -8.02 3.71
CA ASN A 264 -32.54 -8.45 2.32
C ASN A 264 -33.08 -9.90 2.18
N GLY A 265 -33.97 -10.31 3.08
CA GLY A 265 -34.54 -11.65 3.06
C GLY A 265 -33.62 -12.77 3.51
N GLY A 266 -32.58 -12.44 4.23
CA GLY A 266 -31.47 -13.27 4.65
C GLY A 266 -30.22 -12.97 3.80
N MET A 267 -29.16 -12.52 4.46
CA MET A 267 -27.92 -12.15 3.79
C MET A 267 -26.74 -12.95 4.34
N VAL A 268 -25.94 -13.51 3.45
CA VAL A 268 -24.65 -14.11 3.77
C VAL A 268 -23.57 -13.32 3.03
N LEU A 269 -22.65 -12.73 3.78
CA LEU A 269 -21.47 -12.08 3.21
C LEU A 269 -20.46 -13.15 2.81
N ASN A 270 -19.94 -13.08 1.58
CA ASN A 270 -18.92 -13.98 1.06
C ASN A 270 -17.56 -13.29 0.96
N ALA A 271 -17.49 -11.98 1.24
CA ALA A 271 -16.27 -11.20 1.31
C ALA A 271 -16.26 -10.33 2.57
N GLU A 272 -15.05 -9.97 3.01
CA GLU A 272 -14.77 -9.02 4.07
C GLU A 272 -14.15 -7.73 3.49
N TYR A 273 -14.08 -6.67 4.31
CA TYR A 273 -13.31 -5.49 3.94
C TYR A 273 -11.85 -5.85 3.69
N GLY A 274 -11.32 -5.38 2.55
CA GLY A 274 -9.93 -5.66 2.19
C GLY A 274 -9.74 -6.85 1.26
N ASP A 275 -10.77 -7.68 1.04
CA ASP A 275 -10.72 -8.73 0.03
C ASP A 275 -10.64 -8.14 -1.39
N GLY A 276 -10.19 -8.95 -2.34
CA GLY A 276 -10.14 -8.56 -3.74
C GLY A 276 -10.33 -9.76 -4.67
N PRO A 277 -10.89 -9.54 -5.86
CA PRO A 277 -11.05 -10.61 -6.86
C PRO A 277 -9.69 -11.01 -7.43
N ASP A 278 -9.57 -12.27 -7.84
CA ASP A 278 -8.45 -12.70 -8.69
C ASP A 278 -8.52 -11.99 -10.04
N ILE A 279 -7.36 -11.49 -10.52
CA ILE A 279 -7.29 -10.63 -11.70
C ILE A 279 -6.57 -11.34 -12.83
N THR A 280 -7.25 -11.51 -13.95
CA THR A 280 -6.68 -12.04 -15.20
C THR A 280 -6.12 -10.90 -16.05
N LYS A 281 -4.83 -10.96 -16.38
CA LYS A 281 -4.21 -10.03 -17.33
C LYS A 281 -4.43 -10.51 -18.76
N ILE A 282 -4.97 -9.64 -19.60
CA ILE A 282 -5.26 -9.92 -21.03
C ILE A 282 -4.19 -9.30 -21.93
N GLU A 283 -3.82 -8.04 -21.70
CA GLU A 283 -2.84 -7.30 -22.50
C GLU A 283 -1.97 -6.41 -21.62
N GLY A 284 -0.90 -5.88 -22.22
CA GLY A 284 0.01 -4.95 -21.60
C GLY A 284 1.02 -5.59 -20.64
N VAL A 285 1.98 -4.80 -20.21
CA VAL A 285 2.98 -5.13 -19.17
C VAL A 285 3.16 -3.94 -18.23
N GLY A 286 3.84 -4.16 -17.13
CA GLY A 286 4.02 -3.19 -16.06
C GLY A 286 3.17 -3.52 -14.84
N ASN A 287 3.60 -3.01 -13.69
CA ASN A 287 2.95 -3.26 -12.41
C ASN A 287 2.70 -1.99 -11.59
N GLY A 288 3.17 -0.83 -12.06
CA GLY A 288 3.02 0.43 -11.34
C GLY A 288 3.59 0.43 -9.91
N GLY A 289 4.48 -0.52 -9.59
CA GLY A 289 5.03 -0.71 -8.24
C GLY A 289 4.26 -1.68 -7.36
N ASN A 290 3.16 -2.27 -7.85
CA ASN A 290 2.41 -3.27 -7.07
C ASN A 290 3.16 -4.60 -6.98
N PHE A 291 3.10 -5.25 -5.81
CA PHE A 291 3.64 -6.59 -5.62
C PHE A 291 2.72 -7.63 -6.26
N GLN A 292 3.24 -8.37 -7.22
CA GLN A 292 2.47 -9.35 -7.99
C GLN A 292 2.65 -10.77 -7.45
N MET A 293 1.56 -11.53 -7.35
CA MET A 293 1.58 -12.96 -7.04
C MET A 293 0.58 -13.71 -7.90
N LEU A 294 1.06 -14.73 -8.61
CA LEU A 294 0.19 -15.60 -9.41
C LEU A 294 -0.65 -16.54 -8.54
N THR A 295 -1.82 -16.93 -9.03
CA THR A 295 -2.61 -17.97 -8.38
C THR A 295 -1.93 -19.36 -8.50
N VAL A 296 -2.25 -20.26 -7.58
CA VAL A 296 -1.70 -21.62 -7.57
C VAL A 296 -2.03 -22.37 -8.85
N GLU A 297 -3.21 -22.14 -9.41
CA GLU A 297 -3.67 -22.74 -10.67
C GLU A 297 -2.82 -22.28 -11.84
N THR A 298 -2.47 -20.98 -11.90
CA THR A 298 -1.58 -20.43 -12.92
C THR A 298 -0.18 -21.02 -12.81
N VAL A 299 0.38 -21.06 -11.60
CA VAL A 299 1.69 -21.67 -11.34
C VAL A 299 1.71 -23.14 -11.74
N THR A 300 0.69 -23.92 -11.37
CA THR A 300 0.58 -25.34 -11.73
C THR A 300 0.52 -25.54 -13.24
N SER A 301 -0.22 -24.68 -13.93
CA SER A 301 -0.31 -24.70 -15.40
C SER A 301 1.04 -24.40 -16.06
N LEU A 302 1.82 -23.45 -15.53
CA LEU A 302 3.16 -23.08 -16.01
C LEU A 302 4.19 -24.21 -15.84
N LEU A 303 4.01 -25.09 -14.85
CA LEU A 303 4.88 -26.25 -14.67
C LEU A 303 4.64 -27.32 -15.77
N THR A 304 3.45 -27.38 -16.35
CA THR A 304 3.09 -28.30 -17.44
C THR A 304 3.26 -27.70 -18.84
N ALA A 305 2.99 -26.42 -18.99
CA ALA A 305 3.16 -25.66 -20.23
C ALA A 305 3.90 -24.34 -19.90
N PRO A 306 5.13 -24.15 -20.40
CA PRO A 306 6.02 -23.11 -19.91
C PRO A 306 5.58 -21.66 -20.25
N THR A 307 4.42 -21.49 -20.87
CA THR A 307 3.84 -20.18 -21.20
C THR A 307 2.33 -20.17 -21.02
N ILE A 308 1.81 -19.13 -20.42
CA ILE A 308 0.38 -18.84 -20.33
C ILE A 308 0.15 -17.45 -20.91
N LYS A 309 -0.88 -17.29 -21.74
CA LYS A 309 -1.21 -16.00 -22.36
C LYS A 309 -1.88 -15.05 -21.38
N GLU A 310 -2.73 -15.58 -20.52
CA GLU A 310 -3.60 -14.85 -19.60
C GLU A 310 -3.30 -15.30 -18.16
N PRO A 311 -2.21 -14.82 -17.55
CA PRO A 311 -1.87 -15.16 -16.17
C PRO A 311 -2.91 -14.56 -15.22
N ILE A 312 -3.26 -15.33 -14.18
CA ILE A 312 -4.21 -14.94 -13.15
C ILE A 312 -3.43 -14.64 -11.87
N TYR A 313 -3.65 -13.45 -11.33
CA TYR A 313 -3.04 -12.97 -10.09
C TYR A 313 -4.03 -13.09 -8.95
N LYS A 314 -3.52 -13.34 -7.75
CA LYS A 314 -4.31 -13.31 -6.53
C LYS A 314 -4.91 -11.93 -6.28
N GLY A 315 -6.08 -11.90 -5.71
CA GLY A 315 -6.71 -10.68 -5.25
C GLY A 315 -5.76 -9.85 -4.37
N ARG A 316 -5.71 -8.54 -4.57
CA ARG A 316 -4.83 -7.58 -3.87
C ARG A 316 -3.32 -7.75 -4.15
N GLN A 317 -2.94 -8.67 -5.02
CA GLN A 317 -1.56 -8.96 -5.41
C GLN A 317 -1.43 -9.06 -6.93
N ALA A 318 -2.05 -8.14 -7.63
CA ALA A 318 -2.09 -8.04 -9.08
C ALA A 318 -1.38 -6.75 -9.56
N PRO A 319 -1.16 -6.58 -10.87
CA PRO A 319 -0.61 -5.33 -11.41
C PRO A 319 -1.45 -4.09 -11.09
N ILE A 320 -2.74 -4.26 -10.83
CA ILE A 320 -3.68 -3.23 -10.36
C ILE A 320 -4.28 -3.68 -9.05
N ASP A 321 -4.71 -2.74 -8.21
CA ASP A 321 -5.35 -3.04 -6.95
C ASP A 321 -6.86 -2.78 -7.01
N VAL A 322 -7.64 -3.83 -6.80
CA VAL A 322 -9.10 -3.79 -6.70
C VAL A 322 -9.50 -4.38 -5.36
N MET A 323 -10.19 -3.60 -4.54
CA MET A 323 -10.56 -3.97 -3.18
C MET A 323 -12.06 -3.89 -2.96
N VAL A 324 -12.59 -4.86 -2.25
CA VAL A 324 -13.94 -4.81 -1.68
C VAL A 324 -13.90 -3.96 -0.41
N TYR A 325 -14.56 -2.81 -0.41
CA TYR A 325 -14.72 -2.01 0.81
C TYR A 325 -16.14 -2.09 1.38
N ASP A 326 -17.14 -2.32 0.54
CA ASP A 326 -18.52 -2.53 0.98
C ASP A 326 -19.05 -3.89 0.46
N PRO A 327 -18.88 -4.97 1.24
CA PRO A 327 -19.28 -6.30 0.81
C PRO A 327 -20.78 -6.47 0.63
N VAL A 328 -21.60 -5.59 1.22
CA VAL A 328 -23.07 -5.62 1.09
C VAL A 328 -23.53 -5.17 -0.29
N ARG A 329 -22.82 -4.22 -0.90
CA ARG A 329 -23.18 -3.65 -2.22
C ARG A 329 -22.52 -4.35 -3.41
N LEU A 330 -21.62 -5.29 -3.15
CA LEU A 330 -20.86 -5.94 -4.22
C LEU A 330 -21.78 -6.74 -5.17
N PRO A 331 -21.87 -6.41 -6.47
CA PRO A 331 -22.65 -7.19 -7.43
C PRO A 331 -21.92 -8.48 -7.80
N ALA A 332 -22.64 -9.53 -8.11
CA ALA A 332 -22.09 -10.72 -8.77
C ALA A 332 -21.98 -10.44 -10.28
N ALA A 333 -20.85 -9.96 -10.73
CA ALA A 333 -20.66 -9.46 -12.10
C ALA A 333 -19.24 -9.73 -12.64
N GLU A 334 -19.12 -9.66 -13.97
CA GLU A 334 -17.84 -9.68 -14.68
C GLU A 334 -17.39 -8.24 -14.96
N PHE A 335 -16.12 -7.95 -14.68
CA PHE A 335 -15.54 -6.61 -14.85
C PHE A 335 -14.35 -6.62 -15.80
N GLU A 336 -14.19 -5.52 -16.52
CA GLU A 336 -13.05 -5.22 -17.36
C GLU A 336 -12.46 -3.86 -16.99
N LEU A 337 -11.15 -3.85 -16.63
CA LEU A 337 -10.39 -2.61 -16.40
C LEU A 337 -9.34 -2.45 -17.48
N LYS A 338 -9.36 -1.31 -18.17
CA LYS A 338 -8.39 -0.98 -19.20
C LYS A 338 -7.71 0.35 -18.93
N LEU A 339 -6.42 0.45 -19.26
CA LEU A 339 -5.69 1.70 -19.29
C LEU A 339 -5.79 2.34 -20.68
N VAL A 340 -5.97 3.65 -20.69
CA VAL A 340 -6.09 4.46 -21.91
C VAL A 340 -5.12 5.64 -21.80
N ASP A 341 -4.10 5.67 -22.66
CA ASP A 341 -3.19 6.80 -22.77
C ASP A 341 -3.58 7.66 -23.98
N SER A 342 -3.92 8.92 -23.73
CA SER A 342 -4.30 9.87 -24.77
C SER A 342 -3.14 10.26 -25.70
N THR A 343 -1.89 10.02 -25.29
CA THR A 343 -0.67 10.34 -26.06
C THR A 343 -0.12 9.15 -26.84
N ASN A 344 -0.56 7.93 -26.54
CA ASN A 344 -0.02 6.67 -27.09
C ASN A 344 1.51 6.58 -26.93
N SER A 345 2.03 7.02 -25.80
CA SER A 345 3.46 6.96 -25.50
C SER A 345 3.90 5.53 -25.10
N ALA A 346 5.21 5.25 -25.19
CA ALA A 346 5.80 4.00 -24.74
C ALA A 346 7.12 4.29 -23.99
N PRO A 347 7.19 4.10 -22.67
CA PRO A 347 6.12 3.67 -21.75
C PRO A 347 4.94 4.66 -21.69
N MET A 348 3.80 4.20 -21.16
CA MET A 348 2.60 5.04 -21.05
C MET A 348 2.86 6.24 -20.13
N ASN A 349 2.50 7.43 -20.60
CA ASN A 349 2.72 8.65 -19.83
C ASN A 349 1.72 8.72 -18.66
N PRO A 350 2.17 8.70 -17.40
CA PRO A 350 1.28 8.71 -16.24
C PRO A 350 0.36 9.95 -16.19
N ASP A 351 0.81 11.09 -16.68
CA ASP A 351 0.02 12.35 -16.68
C ASP A 351 -1.14 12.35 -17.69
N SER A 352 -1.13 11.42 -18.64
CA SER A 352 -2.13 11.33 -19.72
C SER A 352 -2.79 9.95 -19.81
N THR A 353 -2.50 9.07 -18.86
CA THR A 353 -3.09 7.73 -18.77
C THR A 353 -4.20 7.71 -17.74
N TRP A 354 -5.35 7.19 -18.12
CA TRP A 354 -6.55 7.03 -17.31
C TRP A 354 -6.93 5.55 -17.28
N TRP A 355 -7.67 5.12 -16.23
CA TRP A 355 -8.28 3.80 -16.26
C TRP A 355 -9.80 3.90 -16.44
N VAL A 356 -10.37 2.88 -17.05
CA VAL A 356 -11.81 2.69 -17.25
C VAL A 356 -12.19 1.32 -16.74
N LEU A 357 -13.07 1.26 -15.75
CA LEU A 357 -13.66 0.02 -15.23
C LEU A 357 -15.07 -0.12 -15.77
N THR A 358 -15.36 -1.23 -16.45
CA THR A 358 -16.65 -1.55 -17.06
C THR A 358 -17.23 -2.80 -16.44
N ASN A 359 -18.47 -2.75 -15.99
CA ASN A 359 -19.27 -3.93 -15.69
C ASN A 359 -19.76 -4.54 -17.00
N LEU A 360 -19.34 -5.75 -17.32
CA LEU A 360 -19.65 -6.39 -18.61
C LEU A 360 -21.08 -6.92 -18.72
N ASP A 361 -21.79 -7.05 -17.58
CA ASP A 361 -23.15 -7.59 -17.57
C ASP A 361 -24.20 -6.54 -17.97
N ASP A 362 -23.99 -5.27 -17.56
CA ASP A 362 -24.91 -4.17 -17.86
C ASP A 362 -24.28 -3.02 -18.67
N LEU A 363 -22.99 -3.11 -18.96
CA LEU A 363 -22.18 -2.14 -19.70
C LEU A 363 -22.08 -0.75 -19.02
N SER A 364 -22.38 -0.67 -17.72
CA SER A 364 -22.09 0.52 -16.93
C SER A 364 -20.57 0.65 -16.74
N PHE A 365 -20.07 1.87 -16.65
CA PHE A 365 -18.63 2.10 -16.53
C PHE A 365 -18.31 3.30 -15.65
N VAL A 366 -17.12 3.25 -15.05
CA VAL A 366 -16.50 4.34 -14.28
C VAL A 366 -15.13 4.65 -14.88
N ILE A 367 -14.81 5.93 -14.98
CA ILE A 367 -13.50 6.41 -15.41
C ILE A 367 -12.77 6.94 -14.17
N SER A 368 -11.45 6.81 -14.14
CA SER A 368 -10.64 7.39 -13.05
C SER A 368 -10.84 8.91 -12.97
N ASP A 369 -10.94 9.43 -11.75
CA ASP A 369 -11.07 10.86 -11.51
C ASP A 369 -9.78 11.62 -11.87
N PHE A 370 -8.64 10.94 -11.79
CA PHE A 370 -7.30 11.45 -12.08
C PHE A 370 -6.53 10.54 -13.03
N PRO A 371 -5.51 11.09 -13.71
CA PRO A 371 -4.49 10.29 -14.37
C PRO A 371 -3.75 9.42 -13.35
N VAL A 372 -3.11 8.35 -13.82
CA VAL A 372 -2.41 7.38 -12.96
C VAL A 372 -1.08 7.87 -12.37
N ASN A 373 -0.74 9.16 -12.54
CA ASN A 373 0.40 9.81 -11.88
C ASN A 373 0.15 10.08 -10.39
N PHE A 374 -1.08 9.96 -9.93
CA PHE A 374 -1.49 10.28 -8.57
C PHE A 374 -1.80 9.01 -7.79
N VAL A 375 -1.12 8.84 -6.63
CA VAL A 375 -1.37 7.68 -5.76
C VAL A 375 -2.60 7.94 -4.93
N ASN A 376 -3.76 7.50 -5.43
CA ASN A 376 -5.04 7.73 -4.81
C ASN A 376 -5.96 6.52 -4.97
N GLU A 377 -6.67 6.19 -3.90
CA GLU A 377 -7.74 5.20 -3.91
C GLU A 377 -9.02 5.85 -4.42
N GLN A 378 -9.60 5.33 -5.52
CA GLN A 378 -10.91 5.78 -5.98
C GLN A 378 -12.01 4.81 -5.54
N VAL A 379 -12.97 5.35 -4.79
CA VAL A 379 -14.14 4.61 -4.29
C VAL A 379 -15.22 4.58 -5.36
N ILE A 380 -15.85 3.41 -5.55
CA ILE A 380 -16.97 3.19 -6.46
C ILE A 380 -18.18 2.71 -5.65
N PRO A 381 -18.98 3.64 -5.11
CA PRO A 381 -20.06 3.31 -4.18
C PRO A 381 -21.16 2.41 -4.77
N GLU A 382 -21.38 2.48 -6.09
CA GLU A 382 -22.36 1.68 -6.80
C GLU A 382 -22.05 0.18 -6.75
N TRP A 383 -20.77 -0.16 -6.67
CA TRP A 383 -20.30 -1.56 -6.71
C TRP A 383 -19.60 -2.01 -5.42
N GLY A 384 -19.51 -1.17 -4.41
CA GLY A 384 -18.80 -1.50 -3.17
C GLY A 384 -17.31 -1.81 -3.36
N LEU A 385 -16.72 -1.35 -4.46
CA LEU A 385 -15.31 -1.55 -4.83
C LEU A 385 -14.52 -0.25 -4.67
N SER A 386 -13.26 -0.39 -4.35
CA SER A 386 -12.27 0.67 -4.55
C SER A 386 -11.17 0.19 -5.51
N VAL A 387 -10.62 1.13 -6.27
CA VAL A 387 -9.60 0.87 -7.28
C VAL A 387 -8.43 1.80 -7.07
N THR A 388 -7.23 1.24 -7.02
CA THR A 388 -5.99 2.00 -7.03
C THR A 388 -5.13 1.54 -8.20
N VAL A 389 -4.87 2.44 -9.13
CA VAL A 389 -3.96 2.23 -10.26
C VAL A 389 -2.99 3.38 -10.29
N THR A 390 -1.74 3.09 -10.03
CA THR A 390 -0.68 4.09 -9.99
C THR A 390 0.43 3.68 -10.92
N ASN A 391 0.87 4.60 -11.76
CA ASN A 391 2.06 4.41 -12.57
C ASN A 391 3.19 5.25 -11.97
N VAL A 392 3.83 4.75 -10.94
CA VAL A 392 4.95 5.44 -10.30
C VAL A 392 6.12 5.41 -11.26
N PHE A 393 6.37 6.54 -11.90
CA PHE A 393 7.49 6.76 -12.80
C PHE A 393 8.76 7.17 -12.06
N GLU A 394 8.63 7.52 -10.79
CA GLU A 394 9.75 7.69 -9.88
C GLU A 394 9.81 6.50 -8.93
N PRO A 395 10.37 5.39 -9.38
CA PRO A 395 11.00 4.48 -8.45
C PRO A 395 12.07 5.32 -7.75
N GLY A 396 12.52 4.91 -6.62
CA GLY A 396 13.66 5.54 -5.98
C GLY A 396 14.92 5.57 -6.84
N GLY A 397 14.83 5.83 -8.13
CA GLY A 397 15.94 5.98 -9.05
C GLY A 397 15.46 6.39 -10.43
N GLN A 398 15.89 7.56 -10.90
CA GLN A 398 15.64 7.94 -12.29
C GLN A 398 16.73 7.36 -13.18
N SER A 399 16.34 6.61 -14.22
CA SER A 399 17.23 6.39 -15.35
C SER A 399 17.35 7.68 -16.17
N VAL A 400 18.25 8.54 -15.78
CA VAL A 400 18.65 9.64 -16.64
C VAL A 400 19.76 9.15 -17.56
N SER A 401 19.45 8.96 -18.84
CA SER A 401 20.38 8.45 -19.88
C SER A 401 21.04 7.09 -19.56
N GLY A 402 20.31 6.15 -18.99
CA GLY A 402 20.80 4.81 -18.67
C GLY A 402 21.57 4.70 -17.36
N THR A 403 21.44 5.68 -16.50
CA THR A 403 22.08 5.73 -15.19
C THR A 403 21.03 5.77 -14.10
N PHE A 404 21.13 4.89 -13.10
CA PHE A 404 20.24 4.89 -11.94
C PHE A 404 20.69 5.96 -10.94
N VAL A 405 19.72 6.78 -10.47
CA VAL A 405 19.88 7.65 -9.30
C VAL A 405 18.94 7.13 -8.22
N GLU A 406 19.49 6.68 -7.11
CA GLU A 406 18.74 6.11 -5.99
C GLU A 406 18.09 7.16 -5.12
N LYS A 407 16.92 6.81 -4.55
CA LYS A 407 16.39 7.47 -3.36
C LYS A 407 16.87 6.75 -2.09
N GLU A 408 17.26 7.55 -1.12
CA GLU A 408 18.01 7.17 0.08
C GLU A 408 17.32 6.20 1.06
N GLU A 409 16.00 5.95 0.97
CA GLU A 409 15.28 5.29 2.06
C GLU A 409 14.65 3.94 1.75
N ASN A 410 14.47 3.61 0.50
CA ASN A 410 13.95 2.30 0.08
C ASN A 410 14.58 1.97 -1.24
N ASN A 411 15.00 0.76 -1.37
CA ASN A 411 15.16 0.07 -2.60
C ASN A 411 13.84 0.12 -3.45
N GLY A 412 13.27 1.28 -3.67
CA GLY A 412 11.95 1.51 -4.29
C GLY A 412 11.80 0.93 -5.71
N PHE A 413 12.85 0.26 -6.18
CA PHE A 413 12.93 -0.45 -7.45
C PHE A 413 12.72 -1.94 -7.31
N ILE A 414 13.26 -2.54 -6.23
CA ILE A 414 13.22 -3.99 -6.00
C ILE A 414 12.53 -4.24 -4.67
N ASP A 415 11.39 -4.92 -4.74
CA ASP A 415 10.74 -5.53 -3.59
C ASP A 415 11.06 -7.03 -3.59
N ALA A 416 11.61 -7.51 -2.48
CA ALA A 416 12.11 -8.87 -2.37
C ALA A 416 11.61 -9.54 -1.10
N THR A 417 11.03 -10.72 -1.24
CA THR A 417 10.55 -11.51 -0.10
C THR A 417 11.08 -12.94 -0.16
N LEU A 418 11.33 -13.51 1.02
CA LEU A 418 11.73 -14.89 1.21
C LEU A 418 10.70 -15.58 2.09
N THR A 419 9.97 -16.53 1.52
CA THR A 419 8.88 -17.25 2.20
C THR A 419 9.21 -18.73 2.35
N TYR A 420 9.12 -19.24 3.57
CA TYR A 420 9.29 -20.65 3.88
C TYR A 420 7.93 -21.28 4.19
N ALA A 421 7.60 -22.41 3.57
CA ALA A 421 6.37 -23.14 3.86
C ALA A 421 6.31 -23.60 5.33
N ASP A 422 7.45 -23.94 5.93
CA ASP A 422 7.63 -24.11 7.37
C ASP A 422 8.57 -23.01 7.90
N PRO A 423 8.04 -21.96 8.58
CA PRO A 423 8.86 -20.87 9.10
C PRO A 423 9.95 -21.27 10.10
N ASN A 424 9.86 -22.47 10.68
CA ASN A 424 10.86 -22.98 11.62
C ASN A 424 12.06 -23.65 10.91
N LYS A 425 12.00 -23.80 9.60
CA LYS A 425 13.05 -24.44 8.79
C LYS A 425 13.69 -23.45 7.83
N GLN A 426 14.13 -22.33 8.36
CA GLN A 426 14.90 -21.38 7.58
C GLN A 426 16.31 -21.95 7.35
N TRP A 427 16.70 -22.09 6.09
CA TRP A 427 17.95 -22.73 5.70
C TRP A 427 18.88 -21.84 4.86
N LEU A 428 18.38 -20.73 4.34
CA LEU A 428 19.16 -19.69 3.66
C LEU A 428 19.57 -18.60 4.65
N THR A 429 20.76 -18.04 4.45
CA THR A 429 21.26 -16.87 5.19
C THR A 429 21.82 -15.82 4.23
N GLY A 430 22.04 -14.61 4.73
CA GLY A 430 22.68 -13.53 3.99
C GLY A 430 24.17 -13.76 3.79
N VAL A 431 24.71 -13.13 2.77
CA VAL A 431 26.16 -13.02 2.57
C VAL A 431 26.70 -12.01 3.59
N PRO A 432 27.79 -12.32 4.32
CA PRO A 432 28.41 -11.34 5.20
C PRO A 432 28.84 -10.11 4.42
N ASP A 433 28.22 -8.98 4.68
CA ASP A 433 28.65 -7.70 4.17
C ASP A 433 29.79 -7.17 5.07
N ASN A 434 30.93 -6.85 4.46
CA ASN A 434 32.03 -6.22 5.12
C ASN A 434 32.40 -4.98 4.29
N ASP A 435 31.82 -3.85 4.65
CA ASP A 435 32.09 -2.55 4.06
C ASP A 435 33.58 -2.41 3.65
N GLY A 436 33.77 -2.20 2.36
CA GLY A 436 35.06 -1.96 1.81
C GLY A 436 36.00 -3.18 1.66
N THR A 437 35.43 -4.37 1.55
CA THR A 437 36.17 -5.59 1.25
C THR A 437 36.05 -6.01 -0.21
N ILE A 438 37.02 -6.78 -0.68
CA ILE A 438 37.00 -7.44 -2.00
C ILE A 438 35.90 -8.50 -2.16
N LEU A 439 35.01 -8.61 -1.18
CA LEU A 439 33.96 -9.62 -1.11
C LEU A 439 32.61 -9.13 -1.71
N ASP A 440 32.51 -7.83 -2.00
CA ASP A 440 31.33 -7.22 -2.58
C ASP A 440 31.14 -7.73 -4.02
N TRP A 441 30.28 -8.72 -4.17
CA TRP A 441 29.98 -9.28 -5.47
C TRP A 441 28.88 -8.48 -6.19
N ILE A 442 28.09 -7.70 -5.47
CA ILE A 442 27.15 -6.71 -5.96
C ILE A 442 27.87 -5.38 -6.03
N ARG A 443 27.88 -4.75 -7.21
CA ARG A 443 28.63 -3.51 -7.45
C ARG A 443 27.87 -2.25 -7.05
N SER A 444 26.85 -2.38 -6.30
CA SER A 444 26.15 -1.26 -5.69
C SER A 444 27.01 -0.57 -4.64
N GLY A 445 27.91 -1.30 -3.98
CA GLY A 445 28.85 -0.74 -3.02
C GLY A 445 30.09 -0.11 -3.68
N ILE A 446 30.58 0.95 -3.08
CA ILE A 446 31.93 1.49 -3.37
C ILE A 446 32.91 0.65 -2.58
N ALA A 447 33.58 -0.29 -3.25
CA ALA A 447 34.75 -0.91 -2.63
C ALA A 447 35.76 0.16 -2.24
N ALA A 448 36.25 0.13 -1.01
CA ALA A 448 37.21 1.12 -0.49
C ALA A 448 38.51 1.22 -1.28
N ASP A 449 38.82 0.24 -2.10
CA ASP A 449 40.01 0.18 -2.97
C ASP A 449 39.72 0.65 -4.40
N GLY A 450 38.47 1.00 -4.75
CA GLY A 450 38.13 1.48 -6.08
C GLY A 450 38.16 0.43 -7.19
N ALA A 451 38.38 -0.85 -6.89
CA ALA A 451 38.58 -1.91 -7.88
C ALA A 451 37.30 -2.21 -8.68
N PHE A 452 36.13 -1.85 -8.16
CA PHE A 452 34.82 -2.15 -8.78
C PHE A 452 34.12 -0.94 -9.41
N VAL A 453 34.64 0.25 -9.24
CA VAL A 453 34.00 1.52 -9.63
C VAL A 453 33.89 1.71 -11.15
N ASP A 454 34.63 0.97 -11.95
CA ASP A 454 34.75 1.26 -13.38
C ASP A 454 33.64 0.74 -14.28
N VAL A 455 32.59 0.11 -13.74
CA VAL A 455 31.64 -0.62 -14.58
C VAL A 455 30.21 -0.09 -14.55
N LEU A 456 29.82 0.59 -13.48
CA LEU A 456 28.59 1.39 -13.45
C LEU A 456 28.95 2.86 -13.62
N PRO A 457 28.27 3.59 -14.49
CA PRO A 457 28.51 5.04 -14.66
C PRO A 457 28.17 5.86 -13.40
N ASN A 458 27.33 5.33 -12.50
CA ASN A 458 27.10 5.86 -11.17
C ASN A 458 27.16 4.70 -10.17
N PRO A 459 28.12 4.73 -9.23
CA PRO A 459 28.10 3.78 -8.13
C PRO A 459 26.87 4.02 -7.27
N ASP A 460 26.31 2.95 -6.76
CA ASP A 460 25.29 2.96 -5.71
C ASP A 460 25.96 3.42 -4.40
N GLU A 461 25.95 4.71 -4.15
CA GLU A 461 26.61 5.30 -2.96
C GLU A 461 25.97 4.83 -1.63
N ASN A 462 24.73 4.33 -1.69
CA ASN A 462 23.96 3.92 -0.51
C ASN A 462 23.88 2.40 -0.33
N GLN A 463 24.55 1.62 -1.18
CA GLN A 463 24.63 0.15 -1.09
C GLN A 463 23.28 -0.57 -1.05
N ILE A 464 22.27 -0.02 -1.73
CA ILE A 464 20.87 -0.48 -1.66
C ILE A 464 20.71 -1.91 -2.19
N PHE A 465 21.38 -2.23 -3.30
CA PHE A 465 21.26 -3.55 -3.90
C PHE A 465 21.95 -4.64 -3.08
N GLU A 466 22.88 -4.29 -2.21
CA GLU A 466 23.55 -5.24 -1.31
C GLU A 466 22.64 -5.76 -0.21
N GLY A 467 21.58 -5.00 0.15
CA GLY A 467 20.58 -5.41 1.13
C GLY A 467 19.54 -6.41 0.62
N VAL A 468 19.45 -6.66 -0.68
CA VAL A 468 18.40 -7.55 -1.23
C VAL A 468 18.59 -8.97 -0.70
N LEU A 469 17.65 -9.41 0.15
CA LEU A 469 17.66 -10.71 0.83
C LEU A 469 19.03 -11.04 1.47
N GLY A 470 19.60 -10.06 2.17
CA GLY A 470 20.89 -10.18 2.83
C GLY A 470 22.06 -10.31 1.85
N GLY A 471 21.98 -9.70 0.67
CA GLY A 471 23.03 -9.70 -0.33
C GLY A 471 23.19 -11.01 -1.10
N THR A 472 22.14 -11.83 -1.15
CA THR A 472 22.18 -13.14 -1.83
C THR A 472 21.60 -13.12 -3.25
N TRP A 473 20.89 -12.05 -3.64
CA TRP A 473 20.29 -11.90 -4.95
C TRP A 473 20.58 -10.51 -5.54
N ALA A 474 20.82 -10.47 -6.82
CA ALA A 474 21.00 -9.19 -7.52
C ALA A 474 20.55 -9.27 -8.99
N PRO A 475 20.02 -8.18 -9.56
CA PRO A 475 19.92 -8.03 -11.00
C PRO A 475 21.31 -8.17 -11.65
N THR A 476 21.38 -8.83 -12.80
CA THR A 476 22.66 -9.10 -13.47
C THR A 476 23.46 -7.83 -13.80
N GLU A 477 22.77 -6.69 -13.99
CA GLU A 477 23.41 -5.42 -14.32
C GLU A 477 24.34 -4.92 -13.21
N VAL A 478 24.00 -5.17 -11.95
CA VAL A 478 24.80 -4.73 -10.78
C VAL A 478 25.78 -5.78 -10.26
N VAL A 479 25.85 -6.95 -10.90
CA VAL A 479 26.77 -8.03 -10.48
C VAL A 479 28.20 -7.77 -10.98
N ALA A 480 29.16 -7.96 -10.09
CA ALA A 480 30.57 -7.78 -10.39
C ALA A 480 31.10 -8.80 -11.41
N PHE A 481 31.98 -8.31 -12.29
CA PHE A 481 32.72 -9.16 -13.21
C PHE A 481 34.04 -9.61 -12.57
N ASN A 482 34.41 -10.85 -12.86
CA ASN A 482 35.72 -11.32 -12.58
C ASN A 482 36.76 -10.50 -13.32
N THR A 483 37.68 -9.88 -12.60
CA THR A 483 38.96 -9.34 -13.13
C THR A 483 40.08 -10.21 -12.61
N GLY A 484 41.28 -10.12 -13.20
CA GLY A 484 42.45 -10.92 -12.78
C GLY A 484 42.75 -10.87 -11.27
N ASP A 485 42.24 -9.85 -10.59
CA ASP A 485 42.43 -9.63 -9.14
C ASP A 485 41.31 -10.18 -8.27
N VAL A 486 40.17 -10.61 -8.87
CA VAL A 486 38.95 -11.05 -8.16
C VAL A 486 38.34 -12.28 -8.84
N PRO A 487 38.99 -13.44 -8.75
CA PRO A 487 38.60 -14.63 -9.54
C PRO A 487 37.32 -15.35 -9.07
N TYR A 488 36.66 -14.88 -8.02
CA TYR A 488 35.51 -15.53 -7.42
C TYR A 488 34.16 -14.89 -7.75
N MET A 489 34.13 -13.83 -8.57
CA MET A 489 32.88 -13.19 -8.95
C MET A 489 32.02 -14.05 -9.90
N PRO A 490 30.71 -13.94 -9.90
CA PRO A 490 29.82 -14.80 -10.69
C PRO A 490 30.02 -14.68 -12.21
N LEU A 491 30.34 -13.48 -12.69
CA LEU A 491 30.53 -13.18 -14.12
C LEU A 491 32.02 -13.07 -14.48
N ARG A 492 32.39 -13.37 -15.70
CA ARG A 492 33.75 -13.13 -16.22
C ARG A 492 33.80 -11.87 -17.07
N SER A 493 34.96 -11.23 -17.10
CA SER A 493 35.21 -10.11 -17.99
C SER A 493 35.38 -10.60 -19.43
N ILE A 494 34.33 -10.56 -20.20
CA ILE A 494 34.38 -10.72 -21.67
C ILE A 494 34.19 -9.33 -22.28
N THR A 495 35.16 -8.91 -23.14
CA THR A 495 35.05 -7.61 -23.83
C THR A 495 33.72 -7.44 -24.53
N GLY A 496 32.93 -6.46 -24.08
CA GLY A 496 31.60 -6.20 -24.58
C GLY A 496 30.49 -7.17 -24.06
N LEU A 497 30.76 -7.97 -23.03
CA LEU A 497 29.74 -8.61 -22.24
C LEU A 497 29.22 -7.53 -21.29
N ARG A 498 28.13 -6.89 -21.66
CA ARG A 498 27.32 -6.11 -20.71
C ARG A 498 25.97 -6.78 -20.64
N PRO A 499 25.38 -6.92 -19.49
CA PRO A 499 23.95 -7.27 -19.38
C PRO A 499 23.17 -6.32 -20.30
N GLN A 500 22.32 -6.86 -21.15
CA GLN A 500 21.45 -6.06 -22.02
C GLN A 500 20.03 -6.00 -21.47
N CYS A 501 19.92 -6.22 -20.18
CA CYS A 501 18.67 -6.06 -19.45
C CYS A 501 18.91 -4.99 -18.39
N PRO A 502 18.64 -3.72 -18.73
CA PRO A 502 18.63 -2.67 -17.72
C PRO A 502 17.69 -3.05 -16.57
N ILE A 503 17.93 -2.57 -15.36
CA ILE A 503 17.13 -2.95 -14.18
C ILE A 503 15.66 -2.69 -14.43
N GLU A 504 15.30 -1.56 -15.04
CA GLU A 504 13.92 -1.22 -15.40
C GLU A 504 13.23 -2.23 -16.35
N ASN A 505 14.00 -3.07 -17.02
CA ASN A 505 13.50 -4.14 -17.90
C ASN A 505 13.69 -5.53 -17.32
N THR A 506 14.24 -5.63 -16.11
CA THR A 506 14.41 -6.91 -15.41
C THR A 506 13.04 -7.42 -14.97
N PRO A 507 12.63 -8.65 -15.32
CA PRO A 507 11.33 -9.17 -14.95
C PRO A 507 11.24 -9.44 -13.45
N GLY A 508 10.06 -9.23 -12.88
CA GLY A 508 9.70 -9.78 -11.59
C GLY A 508 9.62 -11.30 -11.67
N ILE A 509 10.28 -12.01 -10.74
CA ILE A 509 10.32 -13.47 -10.77
C ILE A 509 9.98 -14.08 -9.42
N ASP A 510 9.46 -15.31 -9.45
CA ASP A 510 9.47 -16.24 -8.33
C ASP A 510 10.45 -17.37 -8.62
N VAL A 511 11.38 -17.61 -7.68
CA VAL A 511 12.24 -18.79 -7.68
C VAL A 511 11.81 -19.69 -6.52
N VAL A 512 11.35 -20.89 -6.85
CA VAL A 512 10.84 -21.84 -5.88
C VAL A 512 11.80 -23.00 -5.76
N PHE A 513 12.29 -23.23 -4.52
CA PHE A 513 13.04 -24.41 -4.15
C PHE A 513 12.07 -25.43 -3.54
N THR A 514 12.11 -26.66 -4.02
CA THR A 514 11.17 -27.70 -3.57
C THR A 514 11.82 -29.09 -3.56
N SER A 515 11.43 -29.92 -2.60
CA SER A 515 11.82 -31.34 -2.57
C SER A 515 11.02 -32.21 -3.54
N GLU A 516 9.99 -31.65 -4.20
CA GLU A 516 9.16 -32.36 -5.18
C GLU A 516 9.86 -32.45 -6.53
N VAL A 517 10.49 -33.59 -6.80
CA VAL A 517 11.32 -33.83 -8.00
C VAL A 517 10.58 -33.56 -9.32
N SER A 518 9.27 -33.79 -9.37
CA SER A 518 8.45 -33.52 -10.58
C SER A 518 8.41 -32.05 -10.99
N LYS A 519 8.71 -31.12 -10.07
CA LYS A 519 8.77 -29.68 -10.29
C LYS A 519 10.18 -29.17 -10.66
N TRP A 520 11.22 -30.02 -10.52
CA TRP A 520 12.59 -29.63 -10.77
C TRP A 520 12.81 -29.20 -12.22
N SER A 521 13.79 -28.32 -12.41
CA SER A 521 14.20 -27.88 -13.75
C SER A 521 15.45 -28.62 -14.19
N ARG A 522 15.38 -29.32 -15.36
CA ARG A 522 16.59 -29.76 -16.05
C ARG A 522 17.39 -28.52 -16.47
N CYS A 523 18.69 -28.52 -16.24
CA CYS A 523 19.50 -27.34 -16.46
C CYS A 523 20.94 -27.71 -16.88
N VAL A 524 21.66 -26.70 -17.36
CA VAL A 524 23.10 -26.81 -17.59
C VAL A 524 23.88 -26.48 -16.34
N VAL A 525 25.11 -27.00 -16.25
CA VAL A 525 26.09 -26.62 -15.23
C VAL A 525 27.23 -25.90 -15.90
N VAL A 526 27.61 -24.73 -15.40
CA VAL A 526 28.71 -23.92 -15.91
C VAL A 526 29.87 -23.84 -14.94
N GLU A 527 31.11 -23.67 -15.43
CA GLU A 527 32.27 -23.45 -14.61
C GLU A 527 32.18 -22.07 -13.90
N SER A 528 32.19 -22.04 -12.58
CA SER A 528 32.18 -20.81 -11.79
C SER A 528 33.57 -20.41 -11.26
N GLY A 529 34.58 -21.29 -11.40
CA GLY A 529 35.98 -21.02 -11.02
C GLY A 529 36.81 -20.46 -12.18
N GLU A 530 37.98 -20.00 -11.85
CA GLU A 530 39.03 -19.68 -12.81
C GLU A 530 40.25 -20.57 -12.59
N CYS A 531 40.36 -21.64 -13.34
CA CYS A 531 41.41 -22.63 -13.17
C CYS A 531 41.88 -23.13 -14.53
N ALA A 532 42.98 -22.58 -14.99
CA ALA A 532 43.65 -23.01 -16.21
C ALA A 532 44.15 -24.49 -16.20
N THR A 533 43.92 -25.20 -15.11
CA THR A 533 44.46 -26.57 -14.92
C THR A 533 43.42 -27.67 -15.01
N VAL A 534 42.11 -27.36 -14.96
CA VAL A 534 41.07 -28.36 -15.05
C VAL A 534 40.43 -28.32 -16.42
N ARG A 535 40.89 -29.18 -17.33
CA ARG A 535 40.29 -29.41 -18.64
C ARG A 535 40.19 -28.22 -19.61
N ASP A 536 40.96 -27.18 -19.46
CA ASP A 536 40.89 -25.94 -20.25
C ASP A 536 39.51 -25.23 -20.20
N GLU A 537 38.68 -25.47 -19.19
CA GLU A 537 37.40 -24.78 -18.96
C GLU A 537 37.69 -23.39 -18.35
N ASP A 538 37.11 -22.37 -18.96
CA ASP A 538 37.08 -21.00 -18.39
C ASP A 538 35.72 -20.78 -17.70
N LYS A 539 35.69 -19.75 -16.84
CA LYS A 539 34.42 -19.33 -16.18
C LYS A 539 33.31 -19.13 -17.20
N LEU A 540 32.12 -19.63 -16.86
CA LEU A 540 30.92 -19.66 -17.69
C LEU A 540 30.99 -20.63 -18.90
N ASP A 541 32.05 -21.42 -19.05
CA ASP A 541 32.00 -22.53 -20.02
C ASP A 541 31.05 -23.64 -19.52
N LEU A 542 30.46 -24.37 -20.46
CA LEU A 542 29.72 -25.58 -20.12
C LEU A 542 30.67 -26.63 -19.52
N ARG A 543 30.27 -27.16 -18.37
CA ARG A 543 31.05 -28.24 -17.70
C ARG A 543 31.15 -29.46 -18.58
N GLN A 544 32.36 -29.90 -18.83
CA GLN A 544 32.66 -31.07 -19.69
C GLN A 544 32.67 -32.36 -18.86
N LEU A 545 31.81 -32.45 -17.84
CA LEU A 545 31.59 -33.64 -17.01
C LEU A 545 30.33 -34.38 -17.46
N PRO A 546 30.23 -35.71 -17.22
CA PRO A 546 29.04 -36.46 -17.57
C PRO A 546 27.80 -35.90 -16.90
N SER A 547 26.69 -35.82 -17.64
CA SER A 547 25.39 -35.39 -17.12
C SER A 547 24.89 -36.32 -15.99
N VAL A 548 24.15 -35.75 -15.02
CA VAL A 548 23.62 -36.49 -13.88
C VAL A 548 22.09 -36.44 -13.83
N ASP A 549 21.50 -37.49 -13.25
CA ASP A 549 20.07 -37.58 -12.97
C ASP A 549 19.69 -36.81 -11.68
N THR A 550 18.43 -36.84 -11.32
CA THR A 550 17.88 -36.16 -10.11
C THR A 550 18.43 -36.70 -8.78
N ASN A 551 19.20 -37.79 -8.80
CA ASN A 551 19.86 -38.37 -7.61
C ASN A 551 21.38 -38.07 -7.61
N GLY A 552 21.88 -37.30 -8.60
CA GLY A 552 23.32 -37.08 -8.78
C GLY A 552 24.08 -38.25 -9.42
N THR A 553 23.35 -39.24 -9.97
CA THR A 553 23.96 -40.39 -10.63
C THR A 553 24.23 -40.09 -12.12
N VAL A 554 25.41 -40.44 -12.60
CA VAL A 554 25.79 -40.21 -14.00
C VAL A 554 24.78 -40.90 -14.97
N GLU A 555 24.23 -40.10 -15.87
CA GLU A 555 23.33 -40.59 -16.94
C GLU A 555 24.09 -41.42 -17.97
N GLY A 556 23.46 -42.52 -18.44
CA GLY A 556 24.00 -43.25 -19.56
C GLY A 556 23.78 -42.51 -20.88
N GLY A 557 24.75 -42.54 -21.81
CA GLY A 557 24.59 -41.95 -23.14
C GLY A 557 25.71 -41.03 -23.59
N GLY A 558 26.57 -40.58 -22.69
CA GLY A 558 27.75 -39.78 -23.04
C GLY A 558 27.48 -38.30 -23.16
N GLU A 559 26.29 -37.81 -22.83
CA GLU A 559 25.98 -36.38 -22.70
C GLU A 559 26.77 -35.77 -21.56
N VAL A 560 27.20 -34.52 -21.71
CA VAL A 560 27.96 -33.73 -20.75
C VAL A 560 27.21 -32.43 -20.40
N GLY A 561 27.42 -31.90 -19.22
CA GLY A 561 27.00 -30.56 -18.85
C GLY A 561 25.56 -30.42 -18.35
N TYR A 562 24.74 -31.44 -18.31
CA TYR A 562 23.40 -31.39 -17.75
C TYR A 562 23.31 -31.84 -16.30
N SER A 563 22.42 -31.23 -15.59
CA SER A 563 21.99 -31.57 -14.24
C SER A 563 20.55 -31.15 -13.95
N TRP A 564 20.17 -31.11 -12.68
CA TRP A 564 18.85 -30.74 -12.23
C TRP A 564 18.95 -29.68 -11.13
N PHE A 565 18.24 -28.57 -11.33
CA PHE A 565 18.06 -27.56 -10.30
C PHE A 565 16.86 -27.98 -9.42
N PRO A 566 16.99 -28.00 -8.07
CA PRO A 566 15.91 -28.48 -7.18
C PRO A 566 14.81 -27.42 -7.01
N GLY A 567 14.18 -27.04 -8.12
CA GLY A 567 13.15 -26.02 -8.15
C GLY A 567 12.90 -25.49 -9.57
N TYR A 568 12.30 -24.31 -9.63
CA TYR A 568 11.95 -23.63 -10.88
C TYR A 568 11.92 -22.11 -10.73
N ALA A 569 11.95 -21.40 -11.85
CA ALA A 569 11.79 -19.94 -11.91
C ALA A 569 10.61 -19.57 -12.82
N ILE A 570 9.82 -18.57 -12.40
CA ILE A 570 8.67 -18.04 -13.13
C ILE A 570 8.80 -16.54 -13.28
N ASP A 571 8.64 -16.01 -14.50
CA ASP A 571 8.38 -14.61 -14.77
C ASP A 571 6.89 -14.35 -14.47
N VAL A 572 6.62 -13.66 -13.37
CA VAL A 572 5.26 -13.43 -12.90
C VAL A 572 4.51 -12.42 -13.73
N GLU A 573 5.24 -11.55 -14.45
CA GLU A 573 4.61 -10.51 -15.27
C GLU A 573 4.11 -11.06 -16.62
N THR A 574 4.93 -11.89 -17.28
CA THR A 574 4.57 -12.40 -18.60
C THR A 574 3.98 -13.81 -18.58
N GLY A 575 3.89 -14.43 -17.41
CA GLY A 575 3.33 -15.79 -17.28
C GLY A 575 4.18 -16.83 -17.99
N ARG A 576 5.50 -16.88 -17.69
CA ARG A 576 6.43 -17.83 -18.32
C ARG A 576 7.28 -18.54 -17.27
N ARG A 577 7.44 -19.84 -17.42
CA ARG A 577 8.51 -20.57 -16.74
C ARG A 577 9.82 -20.24 -17.44
N LEU A 578 10.87 -19.92 -16.67
CA LEU A 578 12.16 -19.48 -17.17
C LEU A 578 13.22 -20.58 -17.09
N ASN A 579 14.21 -20.52 -17.97
CA ASN A 579 15.41 -21.30 -17.80
C ASN A 579 16.19 -20.82 -16.58
N ILE A 580 16.54 -21.75 -15.70
CA ILE A 580 17.36 -21.55 -14.51
C ILE A 580 18.47 -22.59 -14.51
N PHE A 581 19.70 -22.19 -14.20
CA PHE A 581 20.85 -23.08 -14.17
C PHE A 581 21.84 -22.63 -13.09
N PHE A 582 22.87 -23.41 -12.84
CA PHE A 582 23.81 -23.12 -11.77
C PHE A 582 25.26 -23.30 -12.18
N GLY A 583 26.15 -22.73 -11.39
CA GLY A 583 27.58 -22.87 -11.49
C GLY A 583 28.17 -23.83 -10.47
N GLU A 584 29.31 -24.44 -10.80
CA GLU A 584 30.18 -25.16 -9.89
C GLU A 584 31.63 -24.73 -10.09
N ASP A 585 32.43 -24.70 -9.01
CA ASP A 585 33.85 -24.40 -9.06
C ASP A 585 34.69 -25.67 -9.18
N GLY A 586 35.22 -25.92 -10.36
CA GLY A 586 36.14 -27.02 -10.62
C GLY A 586 37.55 -26.87 -10.03
N CYS A 587 37.86 -25.72 -9.40
CA CYS A 587 39.19 -25.40 -8.87
C CYS A 587 39.40 -26.01 -7.48
N ALA A 588 40.64 -26.04 -7.06
CA ALA A 588 41.03 -26.48 -5.71
C ALA A 588 40.59 -25.46 -4.64
N GLY A 589 40.31 -25.89 -3.43
CA GLY A 589 39.98 -25.05 -2.30
C GLY A 589 38.58 -25.29 -1.75
N GLN A 590 37.77 -26.11 -2.43
CA GLN A 590 36.49 -26.56 -1.91
C GLN A 590 36.62 -27.71 -0.92
N PRO A 591 35.75 -27.86 0.06
CA PRO A 591 35.64 -29.12 0.79
C PRO A 591 35.62 -30.30 -0.18
N GLU A 592 36.30 -31.37 0.12
CA GLU A 592 36.66 -32.49 -0.75
C GLU A 592 35.53 -32.87 -1.77
N GLY A 593 35.65 -32.39 -3.04
CA GLY A 593 34.76 -32.76 -4.10
C GLY A 593 33.52 -31.92 -4.33
N ASN A 594 33.11 -31.05 -3.41
CA ASN A 594 32.03 -30.10 -3.61
C ASN A 594 32.41 -29.12 -4.74
N GLY A 595 31.51 -28.88 -5.69
CA GLY A 595 31.77 -28.08 -6.86
C GLY A 595 32.39 -28.87 -8.05
N LYS A 596 32.45 -30.22 -7.98
CA LYS A 596 32.95 -31.10 -9.04
C LYS A 596 32.03 -32.28 -9.36
N ASP A 597 30.85 -32.30 -8.83
CA ASP A 597 29.97 -33.47 -8.88
C ASP A 597 28.71 -33.27 -9.74
N MET A 598 28.60 -32.13 -10.38
CA MET A 598 27.46 -31.77 -11.23
C MET A 598 26.14 -31.64 -10.49
N VAL A 599 26.18 -31.42 -9.19
CA VAL A 599 25.00 -31.37 -8.34
C VAL A 599 24.89 -30.01 -7.65
N TRP A 600 23.69 -29.43 -7.58
CA TRP A 600 23.49 -28.22 -6.80
C TRP A 600 23.42 -28.60 -5.31
N ASN A 601 24.48 -28.35 -4.59
CA ASN A 601 24.65 -28.72 -3.18
C ASN A 601 25.50 -27.70 -2.42
N PRO A 602 25.05 -26.42 -2.30
CA PRO A 602 25.77 -25.38 -1.61
C PRO A 602 26.03 -25.73 -0.14
N THR A 603 26.96 -25.00 0.49
CA THR A 603 27.31 -25.18 1.91
C THR A 603 27.22 -23.86 2.67
N SER A 604 27.43 -23.89 3.98
CA SER A 604 27.56 -22.72 4.85
C SER A 604 28.99 -22.15 4.89
N THR A 605 29.94 -22.76 4.18
CA THR A 605 31.36 -22.38 4.17
C THR A 605 31.57 -21.15 3.31
N PHE A 606 31.98 -20.05 3.90
CA PHE A 606 32.29 -18.81 3.18
C PHE A 606 33.76 -18.70 2.73
N PHE A 607 34.70 -19.11 3.57
CA PHE A 607 36.13 -19.15 3.31
C PHE A 607 36.67 -20.58 3.45
N ASP A 608 37.70 -20.90 2.63
CA ASP A 608 38.49 -22.11 2.82
C ASP A 608 39.52 -21.97 3.95
N ASP A 609 40.27 -23.03 4.25
CA ASP A 609 41.31 -23.04 5.26
C ASP A 609 42.49 -22.07 4.97
N ASN A 610 42.53 -21.53 3.74
CA ASN A 610 43.55 -20.57 3.32
C ASN A 610 42.98 -19.13 3.24
N PHE A 611 41.79 -18.91 3.76
CA PHE A 611 41.04 -17.64 3.68
C PHE A 611 40.69 -17.18 2.25
N ASN A 612 40.56 -18.09 1.28
CA ASN A 612 40.00 -17.77 -0.01
C ASN A 612 38.47 -17.86 0.04
N PRO A 613 37.75 -16.92 -0.57
CA PRO A 613 36.29 -16.99 -0.62
C PRO A 613 35.80 -18.16 -1.47
N VAL A 614 35.01 -19.05 -0.88
CA VAL A 614 34.43 -20.21 -1.55
C VAL A 614 32.92 -20.12 -1.69
N TYR A 615 32.26 -19.18 -0.98
CA TYR A 615 30.83 -18.83 -1.12
C TYR A 615 29.94 -20.07 -1.23
N GLY A 616 29.99 -20.97 -0.26
CA GLY A 616 29.14 -22.16 -0.26
C GLY A 616 29.38 -23.13 -1.40
N GLY A 617 30.55 -23.10 -2.01
CA GLY A 617 30.90 -23.94 -3.17
C GLY A 617 30.75 -23.23 -4.51
N LYS A 618 30.47 -21.94 -4.51
CA LYS A 618 30.18 -21.12 -5.69
C LYS A 618 29.09 -21.71 -6.60
N HIS A 619 28.07 -22.30 -5.96
CA HIS A 619 26.89 -22.81 -6.63
C HIS A 619 25.97 -21.64 -7.02
N TYR A 620 26.52 -20.64 -7.72
CA TYR A 620 25.76 -19.50 -8.19
C TYR A 620 24.55 -19.93 -9.00
N ILE A 621 23.43 -19.25 -8.82
CA ILE A 621 22.21 -19.50 -9.59
C ILE A 621 22.07 -18.41 -10.65
N TYR A 622 21.79 -18.80 -11.86
CA TYR A 622 21.57 -17.90 -12.99
C TYR A 622 20.15 -18.11 -13.53
N VAL A 623 19.33 -17.05 -13.52
CA VAL A 623 18.00 -17.05 -14.11
C VAL A 623 18.04 -16.33 -15.43
N SER A 624 17.65 -17.02 -16.50
CA SER A 624 17.59 -16.45 -17.85
C SER A 624 16.18 -15.99 -18.18
N ARG A 625 16.01 -14.88 -18.90
CA ARG A 625 14.70 -14.45 -19.44
C ARG A 625 14.14 -15.33 -20.56
N THR A 626 14.84 -16.38 -20.97
CA THR A 626 14.36 -17.31 -21.99
C THR A 626 13.34 -18.28 -21.38
N THR A 627 12.32 -18.61 -22.18
CA THR A 627 11.30 -19.58 -21.77
C THR A 627 11.95 -20.96 -21.55
N TYR A 628 11.49 -21.64 -20.48
CA TYR A 628 11.99 -22.95 -20.12
C TYR A 628 11.81 -23.97 -21.23
N ASP A 629 12.91 -24.56 -21.66
CA ASP A 629 13.02 -25.64 -22.65
C ASP A 629 13.90 -26.79 -22.15
N GLY A 630 14.15 -26.90 -20.84
CA GLY A 630 15.13 -27.81 -20.27
C GLY A 630 16.58 -27.35 -20.46
N CYS A 631 16.80 -26.07 -20.72
CA CYS A 631 18.08 -25.45 -21.09
C CYS A 631 18.70 -26.04 -22.39
N GLU A 632 17.91 -26.67 -23.26
CA GLU A 632 18.42 -27.31 -24.50
C GLU A 632 19.11 -26.29 -25.39
N ASN A 633 18.49 -25.14 -25.67
CA ASN A 633 19.10 -24.10 -26.49
C ASN A 633 20.40 -23.52 -25.90
N ILE A 634 20.47 -23.40 -24.57
CA ILE A 634 21.66 -22.94 -23.85
C ILE A 634 22.76 -24.00 -23.96
N HIS A 635 22.43 -25.27 -23.73
CA HIS A 635 23.36 -26.38 -23.81
C HIS A 635 23.96 -26.52 -25.23
N ASP A 636 23.12 -26.56 -26.25
CA ASP A 636 23.56 -26.69 -27.63
C ASP A 636 24.50 -25.56 -28.04
N SER A 637 24.20 -24.36 -27.63
CA SER A 637 25.02 -23.16 -27.90
C SER A 637 26.35 -23.19 -27.18
N LEU A 638 26.41 -23.70 -25.94
CA LEU A 638 27.63 -23.76 -25.13
C LEU A 638 28.44 -25.06 -25.33
N SER A 639 27.93 -26.04 -26.08
CA SER A 639 28.60 -27.32 -26.32
C SER A 639 29.87 -27.17 -27.14
N TRP A 640 30.92 -27.91 -26.75
CA TRP A 640 32.19 -27.93 -27.47
C TRP A 640 32.10 -28.92 -28.65
N ILE A 641 32.44 -28.46 -29.82
CA ILE A 641 32.46 -29.31 -31.03
C ILE A 641 33.92 -29.75 -31.30
N GLY A 642 34.18 -31.06 -31.18
CA GLY A 642 35.51 -31.60 -31.43
C GLY A 642 36.59 -31.08 -30.53
N GLY A 643 36.25 -30.67 -29.29
CA GLY A 643 37.14 -30.07 -28.29
C GLY A 643 37.41 -28.58 -28.50
N VAL A 644 36.67 -27.94 -29.41
CA VAL A 644 36.76 -26.49 -29.64
C VAL A 644 35.62 -25.78 -28.91
N LYS A 645 35.98 -24.74 -28.11
CA LYS A 645 35.00 -23.90 -27.42
C LYS A 645 34.17 -23.07 -28.39
N PRO A 646 32.94 -22.70 -28.00
CA PRO A 646 32.13 -21.76 -28.78
C PRO A 646 32.81 -20.40 -28.95
N GLU A 647 32.43 -19.68 -30.01
CA GLU A 647 32.92 -18.32 -30.25
C GLU A 647 32.45 -17.37 -29.14
N THR A 648 33.25 -16.35 -28.83
CA THR A 648 32.91 -15.34 -27.80
C THR A 648 31.55 -14.69 -28.03
N ALA A 649 31.10 -14.56 -29.25
CA ALA A 649 29.75 -14.02 -29.57
C ALA A 649 28.62 -14.86 -28.97
N ILE A 650 28.77 -16.20 -28.94
CA ILE A 650 27.77 -17.14 -28.41
C ILE A 650 27.63 -16.93 -26.88
N TYR A 651 28.74 -16.83 -26.15
CA TYR A 651 28.70 -16.52 -24.71
C TYR A 651 27.97 -15.20 -24.46
N LYS A 652 28.27 -14.16 -25.28
CA LYS A 652 27.57 -12.88 -25.15
C LYS A 652 26.08 -13.03 -25.37
N ASP A 653 25.65 -13.84 -26.33
CA ASP A 653 24.22 -14.05 -26.59
C ASP A 653 23.49 -14.81 -25.48
N ILE A 654 24.15 -15.77 -24.84
CA ILE A 654 23.59 -16.50 -23.71
C ILE A 654 23.53 -15.60 -22.47
N TYR A 655 24.67 -15.02 -22.08
CA TYR A 655 24.80 -14.34 -20.80
C TYR A 655 24.15 -12.96 -20.74
N LYS A 656 23.89 -12.29 -21.88
CA LYS A 656 23.07 -11.08 -21.95
C LYS A 656 21.60 -11.33 -21.58
N ASN A 657 21.16 -12.59 -21.64
CA ASN A 657 19.81 -13.00 -21.29
C ASN A 657 19.66 -13.39 -19.80
N ILE A 658 20.73 -13.45 -19.04
CA ILE A 658 20.66 -13.64 -17.59
C ILE A 658 20.10 -12.35 -16.98
N VAL A 659 19.04 -12.48 -16.21
CA VAL A 659 18.33 -11.34 -15.58
C VAL A 659 18.58 -11.24 -14.09
N TRP A 660 18.67 -12.38 -13.42
CA TRP A 660 18.98 -12.45 -11.98
C TRP A 660 20.09 -13.43 -11.70
N ILE A 661 20.93 -13.10 -10.73
CA ILE A 661 21.97 -13.97 -10.21
C ILE A 661 21.82 -14.09 -8.72
N SER A 662 22.03 -15.30 -8.20
CA SER A 662 22.09 -15.54 -6.76
C SER A 662 23.43 -16.13 -6.34
N MET A 663 23.87 -15.73 -5.17
CA MET A 663 24.92 -16.38 -4.40
C MET A 663 24.24 -17.09 -3.22
N PRO A 664 23.80 -18.35 -3.38
CA PRO A 664 23.12 -19.06 -2.31
C PRO A 664 24.10 -19.35 -1.16
N PHE A 665 23.70 -19.02 0.04
CA PHE A 665 24.48 -19.25 1.24
C PHE A 665 23.61 -19.90 2.32
N LEU A 666 24.08 -21.02 2.87
CA LEU A 666 23.32 -21.81 3.83
C LEU A 666 23.57 -21.38 5.27
N LEU A 667 22.57 -21.51 6.11
CA LEU A 667 22.74 -21.46 7.55
C LEU A 667 23.58 -22.67 8.00
N GLU A 668 24.45 -22.45 8.98
CA GLU A 668 25.23 -23.53 9.61
C GLU A 668 24.32 -24.68 10.09
N GLY A 669 24.69 -25.90 9.75
CA GLY A 669 23.93 -27.09 10.06
C GLY A 669 23.03 -27.61 8.94
N TYR A 670 22.95 -26.88 7.81
CA TYR A 670 22.25 -27.34 6.62
C TYR A 670 23.21 -27.74 5.48
N ASP A 671 24.48 -27.87 5.76
CA ASP A 671 25.48 -28.28 4.75
C ASP A 671 25.09 -29.59 4.09
N SER A 672 25.18 -29.62 2.76
CA SER A 672 24.82 -30.80 1.97
C SER A 672 25.95 -31.83 1.93
N GLU A 673 25.56 -33.07 1.65
CA GLU A 673 26.52 -34.14 1.41
C GLU A 673 27.09 -34.04 -0.01
N ILE A 674 28.40 -34.18 -0.13
CA ILE A 674 29.09 -34.21 -1.43
C ILE A 674 28.53 -35.35 -2.30
N GLY A 675 28.32 -35.04 -3.59
CA GLY A 675 27.83 -36.02 -4.57
C GLY A 675 26.31 -36.31 -4.48
N LYS A 676 25.59 -35.57 -3.65
CA LYS A 676 24.13 -35.69 -3.51
C LYS A 676 23.46 -34.35 -3.72
N PRO A 677 22.31 -34.32 -4.40
CA PRO A 677 21.48 -33.12 -4.50
C PRO A 677 21.11 -32.61 -3.13
N PHE A 678 21.07 -31.29 -3.00
CA PHE A 678 20.67 -30.66 -1.72
C PHE A 678 19.22 -31.06 -1.38
N ALA A 679 19.04 -31.62 -0.19
CA ALA A 679 17.73 -31.98 0.32
C ALA A 679 17.04 -30.71 0.86
N ILE A 680 16.16 -30.09 0.06
CA ILE A 680 15.39 -28.89 0.44
C ILE A 680 14.62 -29.15 1.73
N PRO A 681 14.92 -28.45 2.84
CA PRO A 681 14.31 -28.73 4.16
C PRO A 681 12.83 -28.38 4.22
N THR A 682 12.42 -27.37 3.47
CA THR A 682 11.04 -26.93 3.27
C THR A 682 10.93 -26.20 1.92
N GLU A 683 9.76 -26.27 1.30
CA GLU A 683 9.52 -25.46 0.10
C GLU A 683 9.74 -23.99 0.43
N THR A 684 10.50 -23.32 -0.42
CA THR A 684 10.96 -21.94 -0.18
C THR A 684 10.80 -21.14 -1.46
N THR A 685 10.11 -20.01 -1.35
CA THR A 685 9.89 -19.11 -2.47
C THR A 685 10.68 -17.81 -2.25
N VAL A 686 11.51 -17.49 -3.22
CA VAL A 686 12.16 -16.18 -3.36
C VAL A 686 11.35 -15.39 -4.37
N SER A 687 10.70 -14.34 -3.92
CA SER A 687 9.93 -13.44 -4.79
C SER A 687 10.72 -12.15 -4.97
N LEU A 688 11.11 -11.86 -6.21
CA LEU A 688 11.82 -10.65 -6.59
C LEU A 688 10.91 -9.85 -7.52
N ARG A 689 10.61 -8.62 -7.16
CA ARG A 689 9.76 -7.71 -7.93
C ARG A 689 10.51 -6.45 -8.28
N VAL A 690 10.39 -6.03 -9.51
CA VAL A 690 10.95 -4.78 -10.01
C VAL A 690 9.81 -3.85 -10.34
N THR A 691 9.85 -2.63 -9.84
CA THR A 691 8.87 -1.60 -10.20
C THR A 691 9.00 -1.26 -11.67
N ARG A 692 7.90 -1.43 -12.42
CA ARG A 692 7.87 -1.19 -13.87
C ARG A 692 6.66 -0.35 -14.26
N PRO A 693 6.87 0.72 -15.06
CA PRO A 693 5.77 1.48 -15.59
C PRO A 693 4.93 0.63 -16.54
N TYR A 694 3.65 0.96 -16.66
CA TYR A 694 2.76 0.31 -17.63
C TYR A 694 3.21 0.61 -19.06
N GLN A 695 3.20 -0.42 -19.90
CA GLN A 695 3.63 -0.33 -21.29
C GLN A 695 2.73 -1.18 -22.18
N THR A 696 2.69 -0.82 -23.45
CA THR A 696 1.98 -1.60 -24.48
C THR A 696 2.72 -2.91 -24.76
N TYR A 697 1.97 -4.00 -24.75
CA TYR A 697 2.45 -5.32 -25.16
C TYR A 697 1.29 -6.12 -25.77
N TYR A 698 1.40 -6.43 -27.06
CA TYR A 698 0.33 -7.06 -27.81
C TYR A 698 0.24 -8.55 -27.53
N VAL A 699 -0.89 -8.98 -26.97
CA VAL A 699 -1.24 -10.40 -26.80
C VAL A 699 -2.47 -10.74 -27.65
N THR A 700 -3.56 -9.97 -27.49
CA THR A 700 -4.82 -10.16 -28.21
C THR A 700 -5.14 -9.02 -29.17
N GLY A 701 -4.75 -7.79 -28.88
CA GLY A 701 -5.06 -6.58 -29.61
C GLY A 701 -6.42 -5.95 -29.22
N GLU A 702 -7.03 -6.42 -28.14
CA GLU A 702 -8.34 -5.93 -27.69
C GLU A 702 -8.30 -4.50 -27.15
N ASN A 703 -7.16 -4.10 -26.54
CA ASN A 703 -6.90 -2.74 -26.10
C ASN A 703 -5.66 -2.12 -26.78
N PHE A 704 -5.41 -2.46 -28.05
CA PHE A 704 -4.26 -1.97 -28.81
C PHE A 704 -2.91 -2.24 -28.13
N GLY A 705 -2.85 -3.28 -27.30
CA GLY A 705 -1.67 -3.66 -26.52
C GLY A 705 -1.52 -2.92 -25.17
N ALA A 706 -2.31 -1.89 -24.90
CA ALA A 706 -2.31 -1.25 -23.59
C ALA A 706 -2.88 -2.19 -22.52
N PRO A 707 -2.50 -2.05 -21.24
CA PRO A 707 -2.94 -2.94 -20.19
C PRO A 707 -4.46 -3.10 -20.12
N LEU A 708 -4.87 -4.37 -20.07
CA LEU A 708 -6.25 -4.81 -20.01
C LEU A 708 -6.36 -5.98 -19.03
N TYR A 709 -7.28 -5.84 -18.08
CA TYR A 709 -7.50 -6.81 -17.01
C TYR A 709 -8.97 -7.18 -16.92
N ARG A 710 -9.27 -8.45 -16.56
CA ARG A 710 -10.62 -8.93 -16.28
C ARG A 710 -10.67 -9.64 -14.94
N PHE A 711 -11.80 -9.52 -14.25
CA PHE A 711 -12.04 -10.21 -12.99
C PHE A 711 -13.54 -10.43 -12.76
N SER A 712 -13.85 -11.41 -11.93
CA SER A 712 -15.21 -11.74 -11.51
C SER A 712 -15.40 -11.48 -10.02
N THR A 713 -16.48 -10.86 -9.64
CA THR A 713 -16.89 -10.69 -8.25
C THR A 713 -17.91 -11.72 -7.78
N ALA A 714 -18.30 -12.65 -8.64
CA ALA A 714 -19.39 -13.60 -8.37
C ALA A 714 -19.18 -14.46 -7.12
N SER A 715 -17.92 -14.83 -6.80
CA SER A 715 -17.58 -15.59 -5.59
C SER A 715 -17.52 -14.75 -4.31
N LEU A 716 -17.39 -13.43 -4.45
CA LEU A 716 -17.25 -12.47 -3.34
C LEU A 716 -18.57 -11.77 -3.03
N ALA A 717 -19.48 -11.71 -4.00
CA ALA A 717 -20.76 -11.03 -3.86
C ALA A 717 -21.64 -11.69 -2.78
N PRO A 718 -22.41 -10.89 -2.01
CA PRO A 718 -23.26 -11.43 -0.96
C PRO A 718 -24.38 -12.28 -1.56
N THR A 719 -24.71 -13.36 -0.87
CA THR A 719 -25.93 -14.13 -1.14
C THR A 719 -27.11 -13.46 -0.46
N VAL A 720 -28.11 -13.04 -1.21
CA VAL A 720 -29.33 -12.40 -0.70
C VAL A 720 -30.54 -13.32 -0.86
N ASN A 721 -31.63 -13.05 -0.11
CA ASN A 721 -32.84 -13.85 -0.09
C ASN A 721 -32.60 -15.32 0.33
N ASP A 722 -31.62 -15.56 1.20
CA ASP A 722 -31.39 -16.87 1.80
C ASP A 722 -32.39 -17.09 2.95
N ALA A 723 -33.48 -17.79 2.65
CA ALA A 723 -34.54 -18.07 3.63
C ALA A 723 -34.04 -18.90 4.84
N ALA A 724 -32.99 -19.69 4.67
CA ALA A 724 -32.42 -20.47 5.79
C ALA A 724 -31.68 -19.54 6.77
N THR A 725 -30.87 -18.61 6.26
CA THR A 725 -30.21 -17.57 7.07
C THR A 725 -31.24 -16.64 7.72
N ALA A 726 -32.22 -16.18 6.97
CA ALA A 726 -33.29 -15.34 7.50
C ALA A 726 -34.07 -16.01 8.62
N SER A 727 -34.41 -17.29 8.48
CA SER A 727 -35.08 -18.07 9.52
C SER A 727 -34.19 -18.31 10.74
N ALA A 728 -32.90 -18.63 10.52
CA ALA A 728 -31.93 -18.78 11.60
C ALA A 728 -31.67 -17.46 12.34
N ALA A 729 -31.74 -16.33 11.64
CA ALA A 729 -31.58 -15.00 12.24
C ALA A 729 -32.69 -14.67 13.26
N LEU A 730 -33.86 -15.32 13.22
CA LEU A 730 -34.88 -15.18 14.26
C LEU A 730 -34.38 -15.62 15.65
N ASP A 731 -33.46 -16.57 15.70
CA ASP A 731 -32.82 -17.01 16.94
C ASP A 731 -31.80 -15.99 17.48
N LEU A 732 -31.36 -15.04 16.68
CA LEU A 732 -30.46 -13.95 17.08
C LEU A 732 -31.20 -12.80 17.73
N ILE A 733 -32.52 -12.72 17.59
CA ILE A 733 -33.33 -11.64 18.14
C ILE A 733 -33.18 -11.59 19.66
N ARG A 734 -32.86 -10.42 20.19
CA ARG A 734 -32.69 -10.18 21.62
C ARG A 734 -33.41 -8.89 22.02
N VAL A 735 -33.71 -8.81 23.30
CA VAL A 735 -34.16 -7.58 23.92
C VAL A 735 -33.11 -7.14 24.92
N VAL A 736 -32.55 -5.97 24.72
CA VAL A 736 -31.44 -5.49 25.53
C VAL A 736 -31.75 -4.13 26.17
N PRO A 737 -31.38 -3.96 27.42
CA PRO A 737 -30.85 -4.96 28.35
C PRO A 737 -31.92 -5.94 28.84
N ASN A 738 -31.50 -7.16 29.19
CA ASN A 738 -32.37 -8.17 29.79
C ASN A 738 -31.64 -8.85 30.97
N PRO A 739 -32.02 -8.59 32.23
CA PRO A 739 -33.11 -7.75 32.68
C PRO A 739 -32.79 -6.23 32.65
N TYR A 740 -33.83 -5.40 32.60
CA TYR A 740 -33.71 -3.95 32.65
C TYR A 740 -33.81 -3.45 34.09
N TYR A 741 -32.83 -2.69 34.54
CA TYR A 741 -32.73 -2.13 35.90
C TYR A 741 -32.91 -0.60 35.95
N ALA A 742 -33.85 -0.06 35.18
CA ALA A 742 -34.14 1.38 35.08
C ALA A 742 -32.99 2.25 34.56
N TYR A 743 -32.00 1.63 33.87
CA TYR A 743 -30.92 2.28 33.12
C TYR A 743 -30.42 1.37 32.04
N SER A 744 -30.13 1.93 30.90
CA SER A 744 -29.53 1.24 29.73
C SER A 744 -28.49 2.12 29.07
N ALA A 745 -27.41 1.52 28.59
CA ALA A 745 -26.40 2.20 27.75
C ALA A 745 -26.97 2.65 26.38
N TYR A 746 -28.17 2.24 26.03
CA TYR A 746 -28.90 2.65 24.81
C TYR A 746 -29.77 3.90 25.05
N GLU A 747 -29.88 4.41 26.28
CA GLU A 747 -30.63 5.60 26.60
C GLU A 747 -29.80 6.85 26.31
N THR A 748 -30.40 7.83 25.66
CA THR A 748 -29.75 9.10 25.32
C THR A 748 -29.80 10.11 26.47
N SER A 749 -30.70 9.90 27.44
CA SER A 749 -30.82 10.72 28.65
C SER A 749 -31.38 9.89 29.81
N SER A 750 -31.10 10.32 31.04
CA SER A 750 -31.60 9.65 32.26
C SER A 750 -33.12 9.71 32.42
N LEU A 751 -33.81 10.37 31.51
CA LEU A 751 -35.28 10.47 31.47
C LEU A 751 -35.93 9.57 30.40
N ASP A 752 -35.13 9.00 29.54
CA ASP A 752 -35.58 8.15 28.45
C ASP A 752 -35.41 6.69 28.86
N ASN A 753 -36.50 6.06 29.29
CA ASN A 753 -36.50 4.63 29.58
C ASN A 753 -36.79 3.87 28.28
N ALA A 754 -35.79 3.17 27.78
CA ALA A 754 -35.93 2.40 26.53
C ALA A 754 -35.17 1.07 26.57
N VAL A 755 -35.75 0.09 25.94
CA VAL A 755 -35.07 -1.17 25.62
C VAL A 755 -35.08 -1.37 24.11
N LYS A 756 -34.04 -1.97 23.61
CA LYS A 756 -33.88 -2.21 22.17
C LYS A 756 -34.17 -3.68 21.84
N ILE A 757 -35.03 -3.90 20.86
CA ILE A 757 -35.29 -5.23 20.27
C ILE A 757 -34.46 -5.30 19.02
N THR A 758 -33.47 -6.22 18.97
CA THR A 758 -32.37 -6.25 18.00
C THR A 758 -32.46 -7.46 17.07
N ASN A 759 -31.72 -7.39 15.93
CA ASN A 759 -31.69 -8.44 14.90
C ASN A 759 -33.05 -8.77 14.31
N LEU A 760 -33.87 -7.75 14.11
CA LEU A 760 -35.21 -7.90 13.52
C LEU A 760 -35.13 -8.03 12.00
N PRO A 761 -35.88 -8.96 11.39
CA PRO A 761 -35.98 -9.03 9.94
C PRO A 761 -36.62 -7.75 9.35
N SER A 762 -36.36 -7.50 8.08
CA SER A 762 -36.87 -6.31 7.37
C SER A 762 -38.37 -6.19 7.43
N LYS A 763 -39.10 -7.32 7.51
CA LYS A 763 -40.54 -7.34 7.65
C LYS A 763 -40.98 -8.26 8.78
N CYS A 764 -41.63 -7.69 9.81
CA CYS A 764 -42.17 -8.45 10.93
C CYS A 764 -43.20 -7.65 11.73
N THR A 765 -44.02 -8.38 12.48
CA THR A 765 -44.92 -7.81 13.49
C THR A 765 -44.44 -8.18 14.88
N ILE A 766 -44.20 -7.20 15.75
CA ILE A 766 -43.76 -7.43 17.12
C ILE A 766 -44.93 -7.12 18.05
N SER A 767 -45.31 -8.07 18.86
CA SER A 767 -46.40 -7.95 19.83
C SER A 767 -45.90 -8.21 21.25
N ILE A 768 -46.09 -7.26 22.14
CA ILE A 768 -45.66 -7.32 23.53
C ILE A 768 -46.86 -7.63 24.42
N PHE A 769 -46.73 -8.67 25.23
CA PHE A 769 -47.79 -9.13 26.11
C PHE A 769 -47.34 -9.21 27.58
N THR A 770 -48.27 -9.08 28.48
CA THR A 770 -48.11 -9.51 29.87
C THR A 770 -48.15 -11.05 29.97
N LEU A 771 -47.77 -11.61 31.13
CA LEU A 771 -47.79 -13.06 31.33
C LEU A 771 -49.20 -13.68 31.25
N ASP A 772 -50.24 -12.87 31.47
CA ASP A 772 -51.66 -13.28 31.34
C ASP A 772 -52.19 -13.16 29.90
N GLY A 773 -51.34 -12.77 28.93
CA GLY A 773 -51.71 -12.68 27.54
C GLY A 773 -52.37 -11.35 27.13
N THR A 774 -52.35 -10.33 28.00
CA THR A 774 -52.89 -9.00 27.65
C THR A 774 -51.90 -8.27 26.74
N LEU A 775 -52.34 -7.82 25.55
CA LEU A 775 -51.55 -7.04 24.61
C LEU A 775 -51.22 -5.67 25.23
N ILE A 776 -49.93 -5.30 25.26
CA ILE A 776 -49.39 -4.02 25.76
C ILE A 776 -49.10 -3.10 24.59
N ARG A 777 -48.34 -3.59 23.60
CA ARG A 777 -47.89 -2.77 22.48
C ARG A 777 -47.72 -3.66 21.24
N ARG A 778 -47.97 -3.07 20.07
CA ARG A 778 -47.64 -3.69 18.79
C ARG A 778 -46.83 -2.74 17.93
N PHE A 779 -45.81 -3.27 17.28
CA PHE A 779 -45.04 -2.58 16.26
C PHE A 779 -45.14 -3.38 14.95
N GLU A 780 -45.28 -2.66 13.85
CA GLU A 780 -45.18 -3.21 12.52
C GLU A 780 -43.90 -2.68 11.88
N ARG A 781 -43.05 -3.59 11.41
CA ARG A 781 -41.83 -3.26 10.71
C ARG A 781 -42.00 -3.75 9.27
N ASP A 782 -41.84 -2.86 8.31
CA ASP A 782 -41.75 -3.15 6.88
C ASP A 782 -40.74 -2.21 6.25
N VAL A 783 -39.50 -2.66 6.19
CA VAL A 783 -38.35 -1.90 5.69
C VAL A 783 -37.83 -2.63 4.47
N THR A 784 -38.60 -2.57 3.38
CA THR A 784 -38.15 -3.08 2.09
C THR A 784 -37.50 -1.96 1.28
N ALA A 785 -36.68 -2.31 0.31
CA ALA A 785 -35.92 -1.35 -0.51
C ALA A 785 -36.79 -0.25 -1.16
N ASP A 786 -38.06 -0.57 -1.42
CA ASP A 786 -39.03 0.37 -2.00
C ASP A 786 -39.69 1.32 -0.99
N ASN A 787 -39.56 1.05 0.31
CA ASN A 787 -40.21 1.81 1.39
C ASN A 787 -39.25 2.72 2.20
N THR A 788 -38.14 3.07 1.61
CA THR A 788 -37.11 3.92 2.21
C THR A 788 -37.58 5.36 2.52
N SER A 789 -38.79 5.75 2.09
CA SER A 789 -39.36 7.09 2.28
C SER A 789 -40.26 7.26 3.51
N GLY A 790 -40.45 6.24 4.33
CA GLY A 790 -41.56 6.28 5.30
C GLY A 790 -41.28 5.95 6.75
N GLY A 791 -40.11 5.85 7.26
CA GLY A 791 -39.99 5.71 8.69
C GLY A 791 -38.70 5.11 9.22
N SER A 792 -38.13 5.72 10.20
CA SER A 792 -37.04 5.28 11.04
C SER A 792 -35.77 4.81 10.32
N LEU A 793 -35.53 5.35 9.15
CA LEU A 793 -34.21 5.42 8.59
C LEU A 793 -33.47 6.48 9.40
N ASN A 794 -32.32 6.14 9.92
CA ASN A 794 -31.32 7.15 10.18
C ASN A 794 -31.04 7.82 8.82
N SER A 795 -31.69 8.95 8.55
CA SER A 795 -31.65 9.64 7.24
C SER A 795 -30.24 10.17 6.87
N LYS A 796 -29.21 9.75 7.62
CA LYS A 796 -27.81 10.10 7.45
C LYS A 796 -26.90 8.90 7.16
N THR A 797 -27.41 7.69 7.38
CA THR A 797 -26.74 6.46 6.98
C THR A 797 -27.73 5.67 6.13
N ASN A 798 -27.39 5.29 4.92
CA ASN A 798 -28.27 4.50 4.03
C ASN A 798 -28.50 3.07 4.55
N ASN A 799 -28.34 2.82 5.83
CA ASN A 799 -28.43 1.52 6.48
C ASN A 799 -29.76 1.31 7.17
N LEU A 800 -30.28 0.11 7.05
CA LEU A 800 -31.50 -0.37 7.69
C LEU A 800 -31.16 -0.85 9.09
N ASP A 801 -31.29 0.00 10.11
CA ASP A 801 -31.15 -0.44 11.51
C ASP A 801 -32.09 -1.61 11.78
N SER A 802 -31.56 -2.79 12.05
CA SER A 802 -32.32 -4.03 12.33
C SER A 802 -32.86 -4.08 13.76
N SER A 803 -33.18 -2.94 14.35
CA SER A 803 -33.71 -2.84 15.71
C SER A 803 -34.91 -1.91 15.82
N ILE A 804 -35.64 -2.03 16.94
CA ILE A 804 -36.71 -1.14 17.36
C ILE A 804 -36.55 -0.80 18.83
N ASP A 805 -36.71 0.49 19.16
CA ASP A 805 -36.71 0.98 20.53
C ASP A 805 -38.13 0.91 21.09
N TRP A 806 -38.31 0.25 22.25
CA TRP A 806 -39.52 0.28 23.02
C TRP A 806 -39.37 1.17 24.24
N ASP A 807 -40.13 2.25 24.27
CA ASP A 807 -40.14 3.30 25.32
C ASP A 807 -40.79 2.86 26.64
N LEU A 808 -40.95 1.55 26.83
CA LEU A 808 -41.62 0.94 28.01
C LEU A 808 -43.02 1.51 28.31
N LYS A 809 -43.74 1.90 27.26
CA LYS A 809 -45.11 2.37 27.34
C LYS A 809 -46.04 1.48 26.53
N ASN A 810 -47.32 1.47 26.92
CA ASN A 810 -48.37 0.80 26.18
C ASN A 810 -48.86 1.66 24.97
N GLU A 811 -49.81 1.15 24.20
CA GLU A 811 -50.39 1.89 23.06
C GLU A 811 -50.99 3.26 23.40
N LYS A 812 -51.33 3.49 24.68
CA LYS A 812 -51.89 4.76 25.16
C LYS A 812 -50.82 5.67 25.78
N ASN A 813 -49.57 5.40 25.53
CA ASN A 813 -48.41 6.14 26.13
C ASN A 813 -48.36 6.13 27.67
N VAL A 814 -48.92 5.11 28.31
CA VAL A 814 -48.83 4.92 29.77
C VAL A 814 -47.65 3.99 30.06
N PRO A 815 -46.76 4.34 30.98
CA PRO A 815 -45.68 3.47 31.39
C PRO A 815 -46.17 2.12 31.91
N VAL A 816 -45.46 1.06 31.54
CA VAL A 816 -45.77 -0.31 31.95
C VAL A 816 -45.27 -0.60 33.36
N ALA A 817 -45.91 -1.48 34.08
CA ALA A 817 -45.43 -1.89 35.43
C ALA A 817 -44.17 -2.75 35.33
N SER A 818 -43.37 -2.79 36.41
CA SER A 818 -42.27 -3.73 36.49
C SER A 818 -42.82 -5.17 36.53
N GLY A 819 -42.22 -6.04 35.75
CA GLY A 819 -42.66 -7.43 35.64
C GLY A 819 -42.01 -8.14 34.47
N MET A 820 -42.39 -9.37 34.22
CA MET A 820 -42.03 -10.11 33.04
C MET A 820 -42.99 -9.89 31.89
N TYR A 821 -42.48 -9.73 30.70
CA TYR A 821 -43.23 -9.57 29.46
C TYR A 821 -42.87 -10.69 28.47
N ILE A 822 -43.81 -10.98 27.60
CA ILE A 822 -43.62 -11.88 26.46
C ILE A 822 -43.62 -11.02 25.20
N ILE A 823 -42.56 -11.13 24.43
CA ILE A 823 -42.39 -10.43 23.15
C ILE A 823 -42.44 -11.48 22.08
N HIS A 824 -43.52 -11.44 21.28
CA HIS A 824 -43.74 -12.34 20.15
C HIS A 824 -43.48 -11.59 18.87
N ILE A 825 -42.62 -12.18 18.03
CA ILE A 825 -42.22 -11.66 16.73
C ILE A 825 -42.72 -12.64 15.67
N ASP A 826 -43.56 -12.15 14.78
CA ASP A 826 -44.11 -12.86 13.62
C ASP A 826 -43.47 -12.28 12.35
N ALA A 827 -42.63 -13.05 11.70
CA ALA A 827 -41.94 -12.70 10.46
C ALA A 827 -42.57 -13.33 9.21
N GLY A 828 -43.84 -13.76 9.33
CA GLY A 828 -44.61 -14.34 8.22
C GLY A 828 -44.01 -15.67 7.74
N GLU A 829 -43.62 -15.74 6.48
CA GLU A 829 -43.10 -16.98 5.86
C GLU A 829 -41.76 -17.43 6.47
N LEU A 830 -41.02 -16.52 7.10
CA LEU A 830 -39.71 -16.83 7.75
C LEU A 830 -39.90 -17.55 9.10
N GLY A 831 -41.09 -17.46 9.67
CA GLY A 831 -41.42 -18.07 10.95
C GLY A 831 -41.74 -17.09 12.06
N GLU A 832 -41.82 -17.58 13.29
CA GLU A 832 -42.16 -16.82 14.48
C GLU A 832 -41.22 -17.18 15.63
N THR A 833 -40.94 -16.22 16.48
CA THR A 833 -40.17 -16.44 17.70
C THR A 833 -40.75 -15.70 18.90
N THR A 834 -40.43 -16.19 20.10
CA THR A 834 -40.97 -15.62 21.34
C THR A 834 -39.88 -15.46 22.39
N ILE A 835 -39.74 -14.27 22.91
CA ILE A 835 -38.71 -13.90 23.88
C ILE A 835 -39.36 -13.56 25.20
N LYS A 836 -38.77 -13.98 26.32
CA LYS A 836 -39.12 -13.52 27.67
C LYS A 836 -38.20 -12.36 28.06
N TRP A 837 -38.81 -11.29 28.47
CA TRP A 837 -38.05 -10.09 28.91
C TRP A 837 -38.59 -9.60 30.24
#